data_621a598f0b15e8690048b8a96e4e0385
#
_entry.id   621a598f0b15e8690048b8a96e4e0385
#
_cell.length_a   1.000
_cell.length_b   1.000
_cell.length_c   1.000
_cell.angle_alpha   90.00
_cell.angle_beta   90.00
_cell.angle_gamma   90.00
#
_symmetry.space_group_name_H-M   'P 1'
#
loop_
_entity.id
_entity.type
_entity.pdbx_description
1 polymer ?
#
loop_
_entity_poly.entity_id
_entity_poly.type
_entity_poly.pdbx_seq_one_letter_code
_entity_poly.pdbx_strand_id
1 'polypeptide(L)'
;MGVGVIVSTTDFFAGGEGMATSADGNTTTFTMPLGMGRQGNAVTSIALNSKQGATVKVTMSRPVHVTSDRGELRIWAWSDKIAAGKEEATTVSFEFPEAIQFETTNRITDMQDWFLFAAQQDFQPGSPIGAEAWLDAPAGKHGWVQLDGQHFVFEKQKKPFKFWGTNIAFSRMAVSPPLAKEWAEKFAKYGVNIVRMHKWTGHNTWDGVMRADDPLEFDEERTRLFDNMHAELKQRGIYVGWSTIFALKADDALAKYIPNMPEIRAAIPNRGTGLFTNSLYPLQTFATDIQDHFIALTVKWLNRTNTATGLRYADDPAVAYVELHNEADIFFPGTGKLLQLYPTYTRQMNERFAAWLAKRYKDDATLKAAWGNDLKKNESLAAKNIFPFPNYGGQMPAPRRVVDSYSFLYDFQNEFYDRYTAAIRKTGYQGAIVGGCWQAADMYGHLLNIASDRRAGFIDRHNYGGGDMLSQPGSGLLSAGMQQVGDRPFGLTEWAPGAVWGAQCQPIIGLVGLGVQGWDYSAQFASGHSIVLPDNAGQINGNFDELRATAQHPFIGRLLYSGALKEGKQVASRRISMEELYAGNVGFQERFSLLGGANIKAFAGSVPNEALAAGRVTIDVVDQPADVKVEMSQVARYWDQEKKVIRASNGQVVWDYAGRGFITVDTPVGAAVIGFGGGREHALSDMTIRYDNPFANVYVVAAKPEQTLANAEQLIILTMARTANKGDVYEETRSTPLVKRVVERKARGAEQQREEYLSNPTLIVEPVKATITLAGTRPFRVCALDHDGCKPATPVELPVGNRQFTLDGAKYQTMYYLVEF
;
A
#
# COMPACT_ATOMS: atom_id res chain seq x y z
N MET A 1 14.66 -23.10 0.27
CA MET A 1 13.44 -23.11 -0.56
C MET A 1 12.75 -24.45 -0.34
N GLY A 2 11.44 -24.45 -0.06
CA GLY A 2 10.65 -25.66 0.01
C GLY A 2 9.97 -25.89 -1.35
N VAL A 3 9.85 -27.14 -1.77
CA VAL A 3 9.06 -27.55 -2.94
C VAL A 3 7.78 -28.16 -2.41
N GLY A 4 6.63 -27.77 -2.92
CA GLY A 4 5.36 -28.23 -2.40
C GLY A 4 4.21 -28.11 -3.41
N VAL A 5 3.09 -28.72 -3.04
CA VAL A 5 1.82 -28.62 -3.75
C VAL A 5 0.89 -27.66 -2.99
N ILE A 6 0.18 -26.81 -3.71
CA ILE A 6 -0.79 -25.85 -3.14
C ILE A 6 -2.20 -26.31 -3.56
N VAL A 7 -3.09 -26.40 -2.57
CA VAL A 7 -4.51 -26.70 -2.76
C VAL A 7 -5.33 -25.51 -2.27
N SER A 8 -6.15 -24.91 -3.14
CA SER A 8 -7.09 -23.85 -2.72
C SER A 8 -8.20 -24.45 -1.87
N THR A 9 -8.49 -23.81 -0.74
CA THR A 9 -9.58 -24.16 0.18
C THR A 9 -10.71 -23.13 0.18
N THR A 10 -10.69 -22.18 -0.77
CA THR A 10 -11.75 -21.18 -0.98
C THR A 10 -12.95 -21.81 -1.70
N ASP A 11 -13.52 -21.33 -2.61
CA ASP A 11 -14.62 -21.76 -3.48
C ASP A 11 -15.28 -23.14 -3.14
N PHE A 12 -14.78 -24.22 -3.73
CA PHE A 12 -15.37 -25.57 -3.60
C PHE A 12 -15.40 -26.10 -2.16
N PHE A 13 -14.38 -25.75 -1.37
CA PHE A 13 -14.26 -26.21 0.01
C PHE A 13 -14.75 -25.19 1.05
N ALA A 14 -15.18 -24.00 0.64
CA ALA A 14 -15.60 -22.95 1.56
C ALA A 14 -16.77 -23.39 2.46
N GLY A 15 -16.58 -23.29 3.76
CA GLY A 15 -17.54 -23.72 4.78
C GLY A 15 -17.55 -25.24 5.04
N GLY A 16 -16.63 -25.98 4.44
CA GLY A 16 -16.37 -27.39 4.73
C GLY A 16 -15.27 -27.59 5.77
N GLU A 17 -14.96 -28.84 6.07
CA GLU A 17 -13.96 -29.23 7.06
C GLU A 17 -12.83 -30.04 6.43
N GLY A 18 -11.61 -29.84 6.94
CA GLY A 18 -10.46 -30.65 6.57
C GLY A 18 -9.88 -31.39 7.77
N MET A 19 -9.23 -32.51 7.51
CA MET A 19 -8.55 -33.32 8.50
C MET A 19 -7.20 -33.78 7.97
N ALA A 20 -6.13 -33.41 8.65
CA ALA A 20 -4.78 -33.88 8.38
C ALA A 20 -4.40 -35.01 9.35
N THR A 21 -3.88 -36.12 8.86
CA THR A 21 -3.44 -37.26 9.66
C THR A 21 -1.93 -37.39 9.57
N SER A 22 -1.25 -37.43 10.70
CA SER A 22 0.19 -37.59 10.81
C SER A 22 0.59 -39.05 10.81
N ALA A 23 1.88 -39.35 10.59
CA ALA A 23 2.42 -40.69 10.55
C ALA A 23 2.23 -41.48 11.86
N ASP A 24 2.09 -40.82 13.00
CA ASP A 24 1.79 -41.43 14.32
C ASP A 24 0.28 -41.64 14.55
N GLY A 25 -0.55 -41.36 13.57
CA GLY A 25 -2.01 -41.49 13.64
C GLY A 25 -2.76 -40.32 14.27
N ASN A 26 -2.05 -39.30 14.75
CA ASN A 26 -2.71 -38.11 15.27
C ASN A 26 -3.40 -37.32 14.14
N THR A 27 -4.56 -36.74 14.45
CA THR A 27 -5.35 -35.95 13.51
C THR A 27 -5.48 -34.50 13.93
N THR A 28 -5.42 -33.58 12.97
CA THR A 28 -5.70 -32.16 13.14
C THR A 28 -6.86 -31.78 12.24
N THR A 29 -7.97 -31.30 12.83
CA THR A 29 -9.12 -30.81 12.06
C THR A 29 -9.06 -29.31 11.89
N PHE A 30 -9.59 -28.81 10.76
CA PHE A 30 -9.64 -27.40 10.44
C PHE A 30 -10.85 -27.06 9.58
N THR A 31 -11.36 -25.82 9.69
CA THR A 31 -12.49 -25.32 8.88
C THR A 31 -11.95 -24.50 7.70
N MET A 32 -12.55 -24.65 6.55
CA MET A 32 -12.15 -23.95 5.32
C MET A 32 -13.05 -22.76 4.99
N PRO A 33 -12.57 -21.65 4.41
CA PRO A 33 -11.19 -21.46 3.94
C PRO A 33 -10.20 -21.22 5.10
N LEU A 34 -8.95 -21.66 4.87
CA LEU A 34 -7.90 -21.61 5.89
C LEU A 34 -7.24 -20.23 5.98
N GLY A 35 -7.09 -19.72 7.19
CA GLY A 35 -6.19 -18.62 7.50
C GLY A 35 -4.71 -19.06 7.51
N MET A 36 -3.82 -18.18 7.97
CA MET A 36 -2.41 -18.53 8.15
C MET A 36 -2.24 -19.46 9.36
N GLY A 37 -1.54 -20.58 9.16
CA GLY A 37 -1.30 -21.50 10.25
C GLY A 37 -0.52 -22.75 9.85
N ARG A 38 -0.23 -23.57 10.84
CA ARG A 38 0.38 -24.89 10.67
C ARG A 38 -0.71 -25.94 10.87
N GLN A 39 -0.94 -26.75 9.86
CA GLN A 39 -2.01 -27.76 9.85
C GLN A 39 -1.52 -29.16 10.21
N GLY A 40 -0.23 -29.39 10.29
CA GLY A 40 0.35 -30.63 10.77
C GLY A 40 1.83 -30.82 10.44
N ASN A 41 2.48 -31.64 11.23
CA ASN A 41 3.85 -32.15 11.01
C ASN A 41 3.78 -33.63 10.70
N ALA A 42 4.70 -34.08 9.87
CA ALA A 42 4.78 -35.50 9.49
C ALA A 42 3.43 -36.03 8.96
N VAL A 43 2.69 -35.20 8.22
CA VAL A 43 1.38 -35.55 7.65
C VAL A 43 1.56 -36.55 6.52
N THR A 44 0.75 -37.61 6.52
CA THR A 44 0.74 -38.67 5.48
C THR A 44 -0.54 -38.68 4.67
N SER A 45 -1.63 -38.09 5.22
CA SER A 45 -2.89 -37.95 4.47
C SER A 45 -3.69 -36.74 4.91
N ILE A 46 -4.52 -36.25 4.00
CA ILE A 46 -5.45 -35.14 4.24
C ILE A 46 -6.78 -35.50 3.61
N ALA A 47 -7.87 -35.32 4.34
CA ALA A 47 -9.24 -35.36 3.81
C ALA A 47 -9.81 -33.95 3.80
N LEU A 48 -10.32 -33.49 2.66
CA LEU A 48 -10.96 -32.18 2.48
C LEU A 48 -12.43 -32.41 2.12
N ASN A 49 -13.33 -32.03 3.01
CA ASN A 49 -14.77 -32.20 2.83
C ASN A 49 -15.39 -30.89 2.39
N SER A 50 -16.08 -30.87 1.28
CA SER A 50 -16.88 -29.72 0.87
C SER A 50 -18.16 -29.62 1.71
N LYS A 51 -18.78 -28.44 1.77
CA LYS A 51 -20.07 -28.23 2.43
C LYS A 51 -21.22 -29.06 1.79
N GLN A 52 -21.04 -29.45 0.53
CA GLN A 52 -21.99 -30.32 -0.21
C GLN A 52 -21.73 -31.81 0.00
N GLY A 53 -20.79 -32.21 0.85
CA GLY A 53 -20.52 -33.57 1.22
C GLY A 53 -19.53 -34.34 0.30
N ALA A 54 -18.93 -33.67 -0.68
CA ALA A 54 -17.86 -34.28 -1.49
C ALA A 54 -16.54 -34.30 -0.71
N THR A 55 -15.79 -35.40 -0.76
CA THR A 55 -14.50 -35.55 -0.08
C THR A 55 -13.38 -35.73 -1.09
N VAL A 56 -12.35 -34.92 -1.01
CA VAL A 56 -11.09 -35.09 -1.71
C VAL A 56 -10.06 -35.63 -0.73
N LYS A 57 -9.44 -36.76 -1.05
CA LYS A 57 -8.35 -37.34 -0.25
C LYS A 57 -7.02 -37.04 -0.90
N VAL A 58 -6.06 -36.64 -0.09
CA VAL A 58 -4.67 -36.42 -0.51
C VAL A 58 -3.78 -37.29 0.31
N THR A 59 -2.95 -38.11 -0.36
CA THR A 59 -2.00 -38.99 0.32
C THR A 59 -0.58 -38.68 -0.14
N MET A 60 0.37 -38.78 0.78
CA MET A 60 1.77 -38.53 0.53
C MET A 60 2.58 -39.79 0.76
N SER A 61 3.50 -40.10 -0.17
CA SER A 61 4.36 -41.29 -0.09
C SER A 61 5.35 -41.29 1.09
N ARG A 62 5.51 -40.14 1.73
CA ARG A 62 6.29 -39.98 2.96
C ARG A 62 5.69 -38.84 3.79
N PRO A 63 6.01 -38.78 5.11
CA PRO A 63 5.54 -37.68 5.97
C PRO A 63 6.03 -36.31 5.51
N VAL A 64 5.13 -35.34 5.46
CA VAL A 64 5.40 -33.96 5.01
C VAL A 64 4.91 -32.92 6.03
N HIS A 65 5.38 -31.68 5.91
CA HIS A 65 4.81 -30.55 6.63
C HIS A 65 3.63 -29.97 5.86
N VAL A 66 2.58 -29.59 6.59
CA VAL A 66 1.40 -28.96 6.01
C VAL A 66 1.16 -27.64 6.71
N THR A 67 1.11 -26.57 5.94
CA THR A 67 0.78 -25.22 6.41
C THR A 67 -0.38 -24.66 5.62
N SER A 68 -0.96 -23.58 6.10
CA SER A 68 -1.98 -22.84 5.37
C SER A 68 -1.66 -21.36 5.30
N ASP A 69 -2.11 -20.73 4.25
CA ASP A 69 -1.98 -19.30 4.03
C ASP A 69 -2.99 -18.84 2.96
N ARG A 70 -3.75 -17.76 3.24
CA ARG A 70 -4.68 -17.13 2.27
C ARG A 70 -5.73 -18.05 1.65
N GLY A 71 -6.29 -18.97 2.40
CA GLY A 71 -7.21 -19.95 1.84
C GLY A 71 -6.53 -21.09 1.06
N GLU A 72 -5.23 -21.16 1.09
CA GLU A 72 -4.43 -22.22 0.48
C GLU A 72 -3.94 -23.20 1.54
N LEU A 73 -4.02 -24.48 1.24
CA LEU A 73 -3.35 -25.53 1.97
C LEU A 73 -2.03 -25.83 1.24
N ARG A 74 -0.92 -25.71 1.92
CA ARG A 74 0.43 -25.89 1.37
C ARG A 74 1.04 -27.17 1.91
N ILE A 75 1.25 -28.14 1.03
CA ILE A 75 1.86 -29.43 1.29
C ILE A 75 3.32 -29.33 0.91
N TRP A 76 4.22 -29.28 1.90
CA TRP A 76 5.66 -29.13 1.68
C TRP A 76 6.31 -30.49 1.50
N ALA A 77 6.57 -30.88 0.25
CA ALA A 77 7.22 -32.15 -0.07
C ALA A 77 8.63 -32.24 0.54
N TRP A 78 9.32 -31.11 0.65
CA TRP A 78 10.62 -31.00 1.34
C TRP A 78 10.67 -29.75 2.20
N SER A 79 10.98 -29.92 3.48
CA SER A 79 11.28 -28.84 4.42
C SER A 79 12.75 -28.80 4.84
N ASP A 80 13.48 -29.91 4.58
CA ASP A 80 14.87 -30.07 5.00
C ASP A 80 15.85 -29.89 3.84
N LYS A 81 17.13 -29.76 4.17
CA LYS A 81 18.19 -29.66 3.16
C LYS A 81 18.40 -31.03 2.53
N ILE A 82 18.26 -31.13 1.22
CA ILE A 82 18.71 -32.28 0.46
C ILE A 82 20.22 -32.14 0.26
N ALA A 83 21.00 -33.17 0.61
CA ALA A 83 22.44 -33.15 0.42
C ALA A 83 22.81 -33.05 -1.06
N ALA A 84 23.86 -32.34 -1.38
CA ALA A 84 24.33 -32.17 -2.75
C ALA A 84 24.56 -33.53 -3.42
N GLY A 85 23.99 -33.73 -4.61
CA GLY A 85 24.09 -35.01 -5.37
C GLY A 85 23.13 -36.08 -4.91
N LYS A 86 22.21 -35.80 -3.98
CA LYS A 86 21.12 -36.72 -3.61
C LYS A 86 19.82 -36.29 -4.28
N GLU A 87 19.06 -37.27 -4.78
CA GLU A 87 17.70 -37.09 -5.28
C GLU A 87 16.74 -37.73 -4.29
N GLU A 88 15.66 -37.01 -3.97
CA GLU A 88 14.56 -37.55 -3.16
C GLU A 88 13.25 -37.29 -3.89
N ALA A 89 12.36 -38.23 -3.87
CA ALA A 89 11.04 -38.14 -4.49
C ALA A 89 9.93 -38.20 -3.42
N THR A 90 8.94 -37.37 -3.55
CA THR A 90 7.69 -37.40 -2.80
C THR A 90 6.54 -37.42 -3.78
N THR A 91 5.73 -38.50 -3.75
CA THR A 91 4.50 -38.55 -4.52
C THR A 91 3.36 -38.02 -3.70
N VAL A 92 2.61 -37.08 -4.27
CA VAL A 92 1.35 -36.57 -3.71
C VAL A 92 0.24 -37.03 -4.62
N SER A 93 -0.65 -37.87 -4.10
CA SER A 93 -1.76 -38.45 -4.84
C SER A 93 -3.09 -37.84 -4.40
N PHE A 94 -3.94 -37.53 -5.36
CA PHE A 94 -5.28 -36.98 -5.12
C PHE A 94 -6.34 -38.01 -5.56
N GLU A 95 -7.29 -38.28 -4.66
CA GLU A 95 -8.46 -39.11 -4.94
C GLU A 95 -9.70 -38.21 -4.88
N PHE A 96 -10.41 -38.12 -5.99
CA PHE A 96 -11.61 -37.32 -6.14
C PHE A 96 -12.85 -38.19 -6.17
N PRO A 97 -13.98 -37.75 -5.58
CA PRO A 97 -15.21 -38.58 -5.52
C PRO A 97 -15.91 -38.74 -6.88
N GLU A 98 -15.65 -37.83 -7.82
CA GLU A 98 -16.25 -37.82 -9.17
C GLU A 98 -15.23 -37.44 -10.22
N ALA A 99 -15.60 -37.58 -11.50
CA ALA A 99 -14.74 -37.19 -12.61
C ALA A 99 -14.40 -35.67 -12.52
N ILE A 100 -13.10 -35.38 -12.50
CA ILE A 100 -12.61 -34.01 -12.48
C ILE A 100 -12.81 -33.39 -13.86
N GLN A 101 -13.43 -32.21 -13.89
CA GLN A 101 -13.31 -31.34 -15.05
C GLN A 101 -12.11 -30.40 -14.83
N PHE A 102 -11.06 -30.63 -15.61
CA PHE A 102 -9.96 -29.67 -15.63
C PHE A 102 -10.41 -28.36 -16.24
N GLU A 103 -10.12 -27.26 -15.56
CA GLU A 103 -10.34 -25.94 -16.12
C GLU A 103 -9.42 -25.74 -17.34
N THR A 104 -10.03 -25.47 -18.50
CA THR A 104 -9.25 -25.16 -19.69
C THR A 104 -8.73 -23.74 -19.57
N THR A 105 -7.41 -23.58 -19.60
CA THR A 105 -6.78 -22.28 -19.69
C THR A 105 -6.78 -21.84 -21.14
N ASN A 106 -7.51 -20.78 -21.46
CA ASN A 106 -7.40 -20.12 -22.75
C ASN A 106 -6.15 -19.25 -22.73
N ARG A 107 -5.16 -19.59 -23.55
CA ARG A 107 -3.98 -18.74 -23.76
C ARG A 107 -4.29 -17.68 -24.79
N ILE A 108 -4.24 -16.45 -24.39
CA ILE A 108 -4.27 -15.31 -25.31
C ILE A 108 -2.82 -14.99 -25.67
N THR A 109 -2.32 -15.64 -26.72
CA THR A 109 -0.95 -15.40 -27.22
C THR A 109 -0.94 -14.45 -28.41
N ASP A 110 -2.11 -14.07 -28.91
CA ASP A 110 -2.21 -13.20 -30.06
C ASP A 110 -1.99 -11.75 -29.66
N MET A 111 -0.72 -11.36 -29.67
CA MET A 111 -0.24 -10.00 -29.45
C MET A 111 0.41 -9.47 -30.73
N GLN A 112 0.02 -9.99 -31.91
CA GLN A 112 0.64 -9.61 -33.19
C GLN A 112 0.41 -8.14 -33.53
N ASP A 113 -0.74 -7.59 -33.12
CA ASP A 113 -1.08 -6.19 -33.34
C ASP A 113 -0.55 -5.25 -32.26
N TRP A 114 0.10 -5.79 -31.22
CA TRP A 114 0.65 -4.96 -30.15
C TRP A 114 1.92 -4.27 -30.63
N PHE A 115 1.99 -2.96 -30.41
CA PHE A 115 3.13 -2.18 -30.87
C PHE A 115 4.26 -2.16 -29.83
N LEU A 116 5.49 -2.06 -30.33
CA LEU A 116 6.68 -1.92 -29.49
C LEU A 116 6.72 -0.51 -28.89
N PHE A 117 6.74 -0.41 -27.57
CA PHE A 117 6.94 0.84 -26.87
C PHE A 117 8.44 1.06 -26.67
N ALA A 118 9.02 1.95 -27.45
CA ALA A 118 10.45 2.25 -27.48
C ALA A 118 10.68 3.75 -27.17
N ALA A 119 10.39 4.15 -25.91
CA ALA A 119 10.70 5.49 -25.43
C ALA A 119 12.22 5.70 -25.40
N GLN A 120 12.67 6.90 -25.77
CA GLN A 120 14.07 7.30 -25.65
C GLN A 120 14.45 7.64 -24.20
N GLN A 121 13.46 7.63 -23.28
CA GLN A 121 13.62 8.02 -21.89
C GLN A 121 14.05 9.49 -21.76
N ASP A 122 13.51 10.35 -22.60
CA ASP A 122 13.73 11.79 -22.51
C ASP A 122 12.82 12.40 -21.44
N PHE A 123 13.43 12.82 -20.35
CA PHE A 123 12.74 13.44 -19.23
C PHE A 123 12.93 14.97 -19.18
N GLN A 124 13.50 15.56 -20.21
CA GLN A 124 13.67 17.01 -20.27
C GLN A 124 12.29 17.70 -20.27
N PRO A 125 12.17 18.88 -19.64
CA PRO A 125 10.94 19.67 -19.62
C PRO A 125 10.48 20.06 -21.02
N GLY A 126 9.15 20.15 -21.21
CA GLY A 126 8.56 20.63 -22.48
C GLY A 126 7.81 19.57 -23.29
N SER A 127 7.81 18.31 -22.86
CA SER A 127 6.91 17.31 -23.40
C SER A 127 5.45 17.70 -23.14
N PRO A 128 4.52 17.59 -24.11
CA PRO A 128 3.09 17.84 -23.90
C PRO A 128 2.49 17.08 -22.72
N ILE A 129 2.93 15.83 -22.49
CA ILE A 129 2.48 15.04 -21.33
C ILE A 129 3.18 15.44 -20.03
N GLY A 130 4.27 16.20 -20.07
CA GLY A 130 5.04 16.62 -18.90
C GLY A 130 4.18 17.40 -17.89
N ALA A 131 4.35 17.12 -16.62
CA ALA A 131 3.56 17.72 -15.55
C ALA A 131 4.38 18.68 -14.66
N GLU A 132 5.56 19.08 -15.09
CA GLU A 132 6.49 19.92 -14.32
C GLU A 132 5.84 21.28 -13.93
N ALA A 133 5.06 21.86 -14.85
CA ALA A 133 4.34 23.12 -14.63
C ALA A 133 3.23 23.02 -13.57
N TRP A 134 2.85 21.79 -13.18
CA TRP A 134 1.84 21.52 -12.16
C TRP A 134 2.47 21.36 -10.77
N LEU A 135 3.80 21.33 -10.67
CA LEU A 135 4.55 21.17 -9.42
C LEU A 135 4.94 22.54 -8.85
N ASP A 136 4.92 22.63 -7.54
CA ASP A 136 5.26 23.86 -6.79
C ASP A 136 6.78 24.01 -6.56
N ALA A 137 7.56 24.10 -7.63
CA ALA A 137 9.02 24.26 -7.54
C ALA A 137 9.46 25.64 -7.00
N PRO A 138 10.46 25.72 -6.08
CA PRO A 138 11.02 24.59 -5.35
C PRO A 138 10.08 24.10 -4.23
N ALA A 139 10.18 22.82 -3.85
CA ALA A 139 9.45 22.29 -2.70
C ALA A 139 9.81 23.07 -1.42
N GLY A 140 8.82 23.32 -0.59
CA GLY A 140 8.99 24.10 0.65
C GLY A 140 8.83 25.61 0.49
N LYS A 141 8.63 26.15 -0.74
CA LYS A 141 8.43 27.61 -0.96
C LYS A 141 7.22 28.18 -0.22
N HIS A 142 6.21 27.35 0.04
CA HIS A 142 5.00 27.72 0.77
C HIS A 142 5.07 27.46 2.28
N GLY A 143 6.25 27.18 2.80
CA GLY A 143 6.47 26.84 4.22
C GLY A 143 6.19 25.36 4.51
N TRP A 144 5.99 25.07 5.78
CA TRP A 144 5.80 23.73 6.29
C TRP A 144 4.49 23.10 5.86
N VAL A 145 4.51 21.78 5.70
CA VAL A 145 3.29 20.96 5.60
C VAL A 145 2.70 20.82 7.00
N GLN A 146 1.48 21.28 7.18
CA GLN A 146 0.73 21.26 8.43
C GLN A 146 -0.56 20.47 8.28
N LEU A 147 -1.14 20.08 9.42
CA LEU A 147 -2.44 19.44 9.47
C LEU A 147 -3.50 20.48 9.81
N ASP A 148 -4.57 20.54 9.03
CA ASP A 148 -5.75 21.36 9.29
C ASP A 148 -7.02 20.51 9.12
N GLY A 149 -7.55 20.03 10.25
CA GLY A 149 -8.63 19.03 10.23
C GLY A 149 -8.20 17.80 9.46
N GLN A 150 -8.97 17.45 8.45
CA GLN A 150 -8.76 16.27 7.61
C GLN A 150 -7.80 16.49 6.44
N HIS A 151 -7.14 17.66 6.35
CA HIS A 151 -6.31 18.01 5.21
C HIS A 151 -4.88 18.39 5.60
N PHE A 152 -3.96 18.14 4.66
CA PHE A 152 -2.70 18.85 4.63
C PHE A 152 -2.89 20.24 4.05
N VAL A 153 -2.23 21.20 4.67
CA VAL A 153 -2.14 22.60 4.19
C VAL A 153 -0.71 23.08 4.24
N PHE A 154 -0.35 24.00 3.37
CA PHE A 154 0.91 24.71 3.50
C PHE A 154 0.77 25.87 4.50
N GLU A 155 1.77 26.05 5.34
CA GLU A 155 1.82 27.08 6.37
C GLU A 155 1.40 28.48 5.86
N LYS A 156 1.92 28.89 4.68
CA LYS A 156 1.70 30.22 4.10
C LYS A 156 0.43 30.33 3.26
N GLN A 157 -0.13 29.23 2.75
CA GLN A 157 -1.29 29.29 1.86
C GLN A 157 -2.60 28.88 2.53
N LYS A 158 -2.55 27.99 3.54
CA LYS A 158 -3.73 27.46 4.24
C LYS A 158 -4.78 26.82 3.31
N LYS A 159 -4.36 26.37 2.12
CA LYS A 159 -5.22 25.72 1.15
C LYS A 159 -4.94 24.21 1.16
N PRO A 160 -5.96 23.35 1.20
CA PRO A 160 -5.78 21.91 1.05
C PRO A 160 -5.06 21.53 -0.24
N PHE A 161 -4.18 20.56 -0.16
CA PHE A 161 -3.47 20.01 -1.33
C PHE A 161 -3.30 18.50 -1.20
N LYS A 162 -2.91 17.87 -2.30
CA LYS A 162 -2.77 16.42 -2.37
C LYS A 162 -1.34 16.03 -2.70
N PHE A 163 -0.83 15.02 -2.01
CA PHE A 163 0.40 14.33 -2.37
C PHE A 163 0.09 13.11 -3.25
N TRP A 164 0.65 13.11 -4.46
CA TRP A 164 0.56 12.05 -5.43
C TRP A 164 1.96 11.64 -5.86
N GLY A 165 2.45 10.47 -5.40
CA GLY A 165 3.86 10.16 -5.47
C GLY A 165 4.23 8.70 -5.48
N THR A 166 5.50 8.45 -5.14
CA THR A 166 6.10 7.13 -5.11
C THR A 166 7.06 6.97 -3.94
N ASN A 167 7.55 5.75 -3.75
CA ASN A 167 8.62 5.44 -2.80
C ASN A 167 9.93 5.19 -3.54
N ILE A 168 11.06 5.56 -2.93
CA ILE A 168 12.39 5.03 -3.23
C ILE A 168 12.97 4.40 -1.96
N ALA A 169 13.70 3.30 -2.11
CA ALA A 169 14.19 2.54 -0.96
C ALA A 169 15.64 2.07 -1.12
N PHE A 170 16.30 1.81 0.00
CA PHE A 170 17.68 1.29 0.09
C PHE A 170 18.73 2.24 -0.53
N SER A 171 19.72 1.68 -1.22
CA SER A 171 20.81 2.42 -1.86
C SER A 171 20.39 3.40 -2.95
N ARG A 172 19.15 3.30 -3.43
CA ARG A 172 18.62 4.17 -4.49
C ARG A 172 18.51 5.64 -4.09
N MET A 173 18.57 5.94 -2.80
CA MET A 173 18.60 7.32 -2.28
C MET A 173 20.01 7.93 -2.26
N ALA A 174 21.05 7.12 -2.45
CA ALA A 174 22.44 7.53 -2.43
C ALA A 174 23.13 7.13 -3.75
N VAL A 175 22.58 7.59 -4.85
CA VAL A 175 23.09 7.36 -6.22
C VAL A 175 23.97 8.53 -6.68
N SER A 176 24.71 8.34 -7.77
CA SER A 176 25.56 9.39 -8.34
C SER A 176 24.77 10.65 -8.72
N PRO A 177 25.36 11.86 -8.67
CA PRO A 177 24.64 13.10 -8.97
C PRO A 177 23.96 13.13 -10.35
N PRO A 178 24.55 12.64 -11.45
CA PRO A 178 23.83 12.57 -12.73
C PRO A 178 22.59 11.69 -12.66
N LEU A 179 22.68 10.55 -11.99
CA LEU A 179 21.56 9.64 -11.85
C LEU A 179 20.46 10.20 -10.93
N ALA A 180 20.82 10.90 -9.85
CA ALA A 180 19.86 11.60 -8.99
C ALA A 180 19.08 12.68 -9.76
N LYS A 181 19.77 13.42 -10.63
CA LYS A 181 19.14 14.40 -11.53
C LYS A 181 18.15 13.72 -12.49
N GLU A 182 18.55 12.63 -13.14
CA GLU A 182 17.68 11.86 -14.07
C GLU A 182 16.42 11.36 -13.37
N TRP A 183 16.55 10.84 -12.13
CA TRP A 183 15.40 10.42 -11.33
C TRP A 183 14.44 11.56 -11.02
N ALA A 184 14.98 12.71 -10.61
CA ALA A 184 14.16 13.86 -10.27
C ALA A 184 13.47 14.45 -11.52
N GLU A 185 14.12 14.45 -12.68
CA GLU A 185 13.53 14.82 -13.98
C GLU A 185 12.41 13.87 -14.39
N LYS A 186 12.63 12.55 -14.30
CA LYS A 186 11.59 11.55 -14.51
C LYS A 186 10.37 11.81 -13.61
N PHE A 187 10.60 11.97 -12.32
CA PHE A 187 9.51 12.19 -11.38
C PHE A 187 8.74 13.48 -11.67
N ALA A 188 9.43 14.57 -11.99
CA ALA A 188 8.78 15.82 -12.33
C ALA A 188 7.94 15.70 -13.61
N LYS A 189 8.49 15.11 -14.68
CA LYS A 189 7.77 14.84 -15.93
C LYS A 189 6.46 14.09 -15.69
N TYR A 190 6.50 13.06 -14.86
CA TYR A 190 5.31 12.26 -14.56
C TYR A 190 4.47 12.81 -13.40
N GLY A 191 4.73 14.03 -12.92
CA GLY A 191 3.89 14.74 -11.96
C GLY A 191 3.95 14.17 -10.54
N VAL A 192 5.06 13.53 -10.17
CA VAL A 192 5.31 13.13 -8.78
C VAL A 192 5.63 14.39 -7.97
N ASN A 193 4.83 14.70 -6.96
CA ASN A 193 5.09 15.85 -6.07
C ASN A 193 5.61 15.46 -4.68
N ILE A 194 5.70 14.16 -4.39
CA ILE A 194 6.33 13.63 -3.17
C ILE A 194 7.01 12.30 -3.41
N VAL A 195 8.16 12.11 -2.79
CA VAL A 195 8.88 10.83 -2.73
C VAL A 195 9.03 10.42 -1.26
N ARG A 196 8.49 9.26 -0.89
CA ARG A 196 8.78 8.67 0.42
C ARG A 196 10.14 7.97 0.35
N MET A 197 11.10 8.50 1.09
CA MET A 197 12.44 7.93 1.25
C MET A 197 12.42 6.87 2.36
N HIS A 198 12.74 5.62 2.01
CA HIS A 198 12.51 4.48 2.88
C HIS A 198 13.74 3.57 3.02
N LYS A 199 14.07 3.12 4.25
CA LYS A 199 15.15 2.16 4.57
C LYS A 199 16.56 2.69 4.29
N TRP A 200 16.86 3.90 4.68
CA TRP A 200 18.10 4.60 4.34
C TRP A 200 19.15 4.64 5.45
N THR A 201 18.75 4.47 6.71
CA THR A 201 19.74 4.47 7.83
C THR A 201 20.47 3.14 8.00
N GLY A 202 19.96 2.07 7.41
CA GLY A 202 20.53 0.73 7.42
C GLY A 202 19.43 -0.33 7.31
N HIS A 203 19.79 -1.49 6.76
CA HIS A 203 18.88 -2.62 6.59
C HIS A 203 19.67 -3.90 6.40
N ASN A 204 19.05 -5.08 6.56
CA ASN A 204 19.71 -6.39 6.37
C ASN A 204 20.42 -6.58 5.02
N THR A 205 19.97 -5.89 3.97
CA THR A 205 20.50 -6.00 2.61
C THR A 205 21.34 -4.79 2.18
N TRP A 206 21.40 -3.74 3.00
CA TRP A 206 22.17 -2.53 2.75
C TRP A 206 22.54 -1.86 4.07
N ASP A 207 23.82 -1.52 4.24
CA ASP A 207 24.32 -0.92 5.47
C ASP A 207 23.83 0.52 5.72
N GLY A 208 23.19 1.14 4.73
CA GLY A 208 22.63 2.49 4.85
C GLY A 208 23.66 3.60 4.66
N VAL A 209 23.24 4.81 5.01
CA VAL A 209 24.06 6.03 4.96
C VAL A 209 24.77 6.33 6.29
N MET A 210 24.58 5.48 7.29
CA MET A 210 25.33 5.52 8.54
C MET A 210 26.56 4.65 8.46
N ARG A 211 27.55 4.89 9.34
CA ARG A 211 28.74 4.05 9.44
C ARG A 211 28.42 2.68 10.03
N ALA A 212 29.03 1.64 9.50
CA ALA A 212 28.83 0.29 10.01
C ALA A 212 29.45 0.07 11.41
N ASP A 213 30.57 0.75 11.69
CA ASP A 213 31.27 0.68 13.01
C ASP A 213 30.65 1.61 14.07
N ASP A 214 29.87 2.60 13.63
CA ASP A 214 29.13 3.50 14.50
C ASP A 214 27.79 3.92 13.88
N PRO A 215 26.68 3.23 14.22
CA PRO A 215 25.36 3.48 13.63
C PRO A 215 24.73 4.84 13.97
N LEU A 216 25.35 5.66 14.81
CA LEU A 216 25.00 7.06 15.03
C LEU A 216 25.91 8.05 14.31
N GLU A 217 26.93 7.59 13.58
CA GLU A 217 27.78 8.46 12.79
C GLU A 217 27.52 8.30 11.28
N PHE A 218 27.71 9.41 10.53
CA PHE A 218 27.46 9.42 9.10
C PHE A 218 28.62 8.79 8.31
N ASP A 219 28.29 8.01 7.30
CA ASP A 219 29.17 7.78 6.18
C ASP A 219 29.08 9.01 5.27
N GLU A 220 30.07 9.87 5.32
CA GLU A 220 30.00 11.19 4.67
C GLU A 220 29.86 11.11 3.15
N GLU A 221 30.44 10.11 2.50
CA GLU A 221 30.30 9.93 1.05
C GLU A 221 28.88 9.55 0.68
N ARG A 222 28.31 8.51 1.30
CA ARG A 222 26.95 8.06 1.03
C ARG A 222 25.92 9.12 1.45
N THR A 223 26.19 9.83 2.53
CA THR A 223 25.29 10.89 3.01
C THR A 223 25.29 12.09 2.07
N ARG A 224 26.47 12.45 1.48
CA ARG A 224 26.53 13.50 0.46
C ARG A 224 25.76 13.14 -0.81
N LEU A 225 25.73 11.87 -1.21
CA LEU A 225 24.88 11.42 -2.32
C LEU A 225 23.37 11.52 -1.97
N PHE A 226 23.00 11.19 -0.74
CA PHE A 226 21.64 11.39 -0.22
C PHE A 226 21.26 12.87 -0.19
N ASP A 227 22.17 13.75 0.29
CA ASP A 227 21.97 15.21 0.29
C ASP A 227 21.69 15.73 -1.13
N ASN A 228 22.44 15.24 -2.13
CA ASN A 228 22.25 15.61 -3.52
C ASN A 228 20.89 15.14 -4.08
N MET A 229 20.47 13.89 -3.80
CA MET A 229 19.16 13.40 -4.22
C MET A 229 18.04 14.28 -3.66
N HIS A 230 18.11 14.64 -2.38
CA HIS A 230 17.16 15.55 -1.75
C HIS A 230 17.11 16.92 -2.47
N ALA A 231 18.27 17.49 -2.79
CA ALA A 231 18.36 18.79 -3.46
C ALA A 231 17.76 18.76 -4.88
N GLU A 232 18.02 17.70 -5.64
CA GLU A 232 17.47 17.51 -6.99
C GLU A 232 15.94 17.39 -6.99
N LEU A 233 15.39 16.64 -6.02
CA LEU A 233 13.94 16.53 -5.83
C LEU A 233 13.33 17.90 -5.44
N LYS A 234 13.91 18.54 -4.42
CA LYS A 234 13.44 19.85 -3.92
C LYS A 234 13.40 20.91 -5.02
N GLN A 235 14.44 20.99 -5.83
CA GLN A 235 14.53 21.99 -6.91
C GLN A 235 13.37 21.86 -7.90
N ARG A 236 12.85 20.66 -8.11
CA ARG A 236 11.76 20.37 -9.05
C ARG A 236 10.37 20.39 -8.42
N GLY A 237 10.25 20.82 -7.16
CA GLY A 237 8.96 20.91 -6.48
C GLY A 237 8.49 19.60 -5.89
N ILE A 238 9.41 18.63 -5.70
CA ILE A 238 9.11 17.32 -5.15
C ILE A 238 9.49 17.30 -3.68
N TYR A 239 8.50 17.12 -2.83
CA TYR A 239 8.66 16.97 -1.39
C TYR A 239 9.24 15.60 -1.04
N VAL A 240 9.79 15.46 0.16
CA VAL A 240 10.25 14.18 0.68
C VAL A 240 9.53 13.83 1.97
N GLY A 241 9.10 12.58 2.08
CA GLY A 241 8.62 11.97 3.32
C GLY A 241 9.68 11.06 3.90
N TRP A 242 9.94 11.17 5.19
CA TRP A 242 11.00 10.42 5.84
C TRP A 242 10.50 9.20 6.59
N SER A 243 10.73 8.01 6.04
CA SER A 243 10.68 6.73 6.72
C SER A 243 12.11 6.31 7.09
N THR A 244 12.60 6.91 8.18
CA THR A 244 14.03 6.92 8.53
C THR A 244 14.54 5.53 8.89
N ILE A 245 13.82 4.80 9.74
CA ILE A 245 14.28 3.57 10.36
C ILE A 245 13.31 2.43 10.06
N PHE A 246 13.85 1.37 9.45
CA PHE A 246 13.11 0.12 9.30
C PHE A 246 14.07 -1.06 9.23
N ALA A 247 13.76 -2.11 10.00
CA ALA A 247 14.53 -3.36 10.04
C ALA A 247 16.04 -3.15 10.23
N LEU A 248 16.41 -2.16 11.06
CA LEU A 248 17.81 -1.91 11.41
C LEU A 248 18.44 -3.21 11.91
N LYS A 249 19.59 -3.56 11.33
CA LYS A 249 20.32 -4.79 11.64
C LYS A 249 20.73 -4.82 13.12
N ALA A 250 20.52 -5.94 13.78
CA ALA A 250 20.98 -6.17 15.14
C ALA A 250 22.52 -6.44 15.14
N ASP A 251 23.30 -5.39 15.09
CA ASP A 251 24.75 -5.41 15.00
C ASP A 251 25.43 -5.15 16.35
N ASP A 252 26.63 -5.71 16.55
CA ASP A 252 27.42 -5.52 17.77
C ASP A 252 27.82 -4.04 17.98
N ALA A 253 27.99 -3.29 16.92
CA ALA A 253 28.26 -1.85 16.96
C ALA A 253 27.16 -1.06 17.70
N LEU A 254 25.93 -1.59 17.78
CA LEU A 254 24.82 -1.01 18.54
C LEU A 254 24.91 -1.23 20.05
N ALA A 255 25.77 -2.14 20.53
CA ALA A 255 25.85 -2.48 21.96
C ALA A 255 26.21 -1.28 22.86
N LYS A 256 26.90 -0.29 22.32
CA LYS A 256 27.20 0.96 23.06
C LYS A 256 26.00 1.86 23.25
N TYR A 257 24.94 1.69 22.45
CA TYR A 257 23.69 2.47 22.50
C TYR A 257 22.53 1.66 23.07
N ILE A 258 22.55 0.34 22.89
CA ILE A 258 21.49 -0.59 23.28
C ILE A 258 22.11 -1.61 24.27
N PRO A 259 22.04 -1.36 25.58
CA PRO A 259 22.68 -2.22 26.59
C PRO A 259 22.23 -3.69 26.54
N ASN A 260 21.00 -3.95 26.07
CA ASN A 260 20.45 -5.31 25.95
C ASN A 260 20.82 -6.03 24.64
N MET A 261 21.76 -5.49 23.84
CA MET A 261 22.20 -6.11 22.58
C MET A 261 22.63 -7.57 22.72
N PRO A 262 23.36 -7.99 23.78
CA PRO A 262 23.70 -9.42 23.97
C PRO A 262 22.47 -10.32 24.10
N GLU A 263 21.42 -9.90 24.84
CA GLU A 263 20.15 -10.65 24.96
C GLU A 263 19.41 -10.70 23.62
N ILE A 264 19.38 -9.59 22.88
CA ILE A 264 18.77 -9.51 21.55
C ILE A 264 19.44 -10.51 20.62
N ARG A 265 20.77 -10.53 20.57
CA ARG A 265 21.53 -11.45 19.72
C ARG A 265 21.34 -12.91 20.09
N ALA A 266 21.31 -13.21 21.35
CA ALA A 266 21.08 -14.59 21.85
C ALA A 266 19.69 -15.12 21.47
N ALA A 267 18.70 -14.26 21.33
CA ALA A 267 17.33 -14.63 20.95
C ALA A 267 17.13 -14.80 19.45
N ILE A 268 18.03 -14.31 18.58
CA ILE A 268 17.88 -14.38 17.11
C ILE A 268 17.58 -15.79 16.60
N PRO A 269 18.27 -16.87 17.01
CA PRO A 269 17.97 -18.22 16.54
C PRO A 269 16.53 -18.67 16.83
N ASN A 270 15.89 -18.10 17.84
CA ASN A 270 14.53 -18.45 18.28
C ASN A 270 13.45 -17.59 17.61
N ARG A 271 13.83 -16.60 16.81
CA ARG A 271 12.89 -15.69 16.11
C ARG A 271 12.29 -16.29 14.83
N GLY A 272 12.67 -17.50 14.48
CA GLY A 272 12.29 -18.13 13.22
C GLY A 272 13.18 -17.70 12.05
N THR A 273 12.76 -17.96 10.83
CA THR A 273 13.47 -17.61 9.61
C THR A 273 12.69 -16.54 8.85
N GLY A 274 13.36 -15.54 8.32
CA GLY A 274 12.72 -14.49 7.53
C GLY A 274 13.54 -13.23 7.40
N LEU A 275 13.02 -12.28 6.65
CA LEU A 275 13.68 -11.02 6.31
C LEU A 275 14.10 -10.21 7.56
N PHE A 276 13.35 -10.31 8.64
CA PHE A 276 13.53 -9.51 9.86
C PHE A 276 14.21 -10.26 10.99
N THR A 277 14.65 -11.50 10.77
CA THR A 277 15.23 -12.34 11.84
C THR A 277 16.41 -11.66 12.54
N ASN A 278 17.35 -11.09 11.78
CA ASN A 278 18.50 -10.38 12.31
C ASN A 278 18.30 -8.85 12.30
N SER A 279 17.21 -8.37 12.90
CA SER A 279 16.93 -6.94 13.00
C SER A 279 16.33 -6.54 14.33
N LEU A 280 16.36 -5.24 14.64
CA LEU A 280 15.66 -4.67 15.78
C LEU A 280 14.15 -4.54 15.58
N TYR A 281 13.65 -4.80 14.39
CA TYR A 281 12.23 -4.79 14.10
C TYR A 281 11.55 -6.08 14.59
N PRO A 282 10.41 -6.01 15.22
CA PRO A 282 9.68 -4.84 15.73
C PRO A 282 9.92 -4.57 17.26
N LEU A 283 11.12 -4.78 17.77
CA LEU A 283 11.42 -4.66 19.22
C LEU A 283 11.18 -3.25 19.75
N GLN A 284 11.26 -2.22 18.92
CA GLN A 284 11.01 -0.83 19.30
C GLN A 284 9.59 -0.61 19.86
N THR A 285 8.65 -1.53 19.62
CA THR A 285 7.30 -1.41 20.19
C THR A 285 7.28 -1.56 21.70
N PHE A 286 8.27 -2.23 22.31
CA PHE A 286 8.33 -2.48 23.75
C PHE A 286 9.72 -2.23 24.38
N ALA A 287 10.78 -2.06 23.61
CA ALA A 287 12.16 -1.92 24.11
C ALA A 287 12.56 -0.44 24.18
N THR A 288 12.59 0.14 25.37
CA THR A 288 12.81 1.59 25.58
C THR A 288 14.20 2.03 25.13
N ASP A 289 15.24 1.23 25.32
CA ASP A 289 16.60 1.53 24.84
C ASP A 289 16.71 1.57 23.31
N ILE A 290 15.96 0.73 22.60
CA ILE A 290 15.84 0.77 21.14
C ILE A 290 15.07 2.03 20.72
N GLN A 291 13.98 2.38 21.44
CA GLN A 291 13.24 3.64 21.20
C GLN A 291 14.16 4.85 21.36
N ASP A 292 14.98 4.89 22.39
CA ASP A 292 15.91 5.99 22.63
C ASP A 292 16.96 6.10 21.51
N HIS A 293 17.47 4.96 21.03
CA HIS A 293 18.37 4.96 19.86
C HIS A 293 17.70 5.49 18.60
N PHE A 294 16.45 5.12 18.32
CA PHE A 294 15.69 5.60 17.17
C PHE A 294 15.44 7.11 17.24
N ILE A 295 15.10 7.59 18.43
CA ILE A 295 14.95 9.04 18.70
C ILE A 295 16.28 9.77 18.43
N ALA A 296 17.39 9.27 19.01
CA ALA A 296 18.70 9.87 18.83
C ALA A 296 19.13 9.93 17.36
N LEU A 297 18.91 8.86 16.60
CA LEU A 297 19.24 8.78 15.18
C LEU A 297 18.44 9.80 14.36
N THR A 298 17.13 9.89 14.58
CA THR A 298 16.28 10.85 13.85
C THR A 298 16.64 12.30 14.21
N VAL A 299 16.88 12.59 15.49
CA VAL A 299 17.32 13.92 15.92
C VAL A 299 18.67 14.29 15.30
N LYS A 300 19.61 13.36 15.21
CA LYS A 300 20.90 13.58 14.56
C LYS A 300 20.73 13.94 13.09
N TRP A 301 19.86 13.22 12.36
CA TRP A 301 19.53 13.52 10.98
C TRP A 301 18.89 14.91 10.81
N LEU A 302 17.89 15.24 11.60
CA LEU A 302 17.24 16.55 11.54
C LEU A 302 18.21 17.70 11.81
N ASN A 303 19.21 17.50 12.66
CA ASN A 303 20.25 18.50 12.96
C ASN A 303 21.38 18.56 11.93
N ARG A 304 21.45 17.60 10.99
CA ARG A 304 22.45 17.63 9.92
C ARG A 304 22.14 18.74 8.91
N THR A 305 23.17 19.45 8.47
CA THR A 305 23.09 20.35 7.32
C THR A 305 23.28 19.57 6.03
N ASN A 306 22.33 19.66 5.13
CA ASN A 306 22.45 19.13 3.78
C ASN A 306 23.54 19.88 3.02
N THR A 307 24.54 19.17 2.53
CA THR A 307 25.71 19.75 1.89
C THR A 307 25.41 20.37 0.52
N ALA A 308 24.35 19.96 -0.15
CA ALA A 308 23.94 20.49 -1.45
C ALA A 308 23.03 21.72 -1.35
N THR A 309 22.17 21.81 -0.31
CA THR A 309 21.26 22.94 -0.13
C THR A 309 21.77 23.97 0.87
N GLY A 310 22.71 23.62 1.73
CA GLY A 310 23.20 24.46 2.83
C GLY A 310 22.18 24.63 3.98
N LEU A 311 21.03 23.95 3.94
CA LEU A 311 20.01 23.99 4.97
C LEU A 311 20.15 22.83 5.93
N ARG A 312 19.91 23.07 7.21
CA ARG A 312 19.72 21.99 8.17
C ARG A 312 18.38 21.32 7.86
N TYR A 313 18.31 19.99 7.91
CA TYR A 313 17.07 19.28 7.57
C TYR A 313 15.87 19.66 8.45
N ALA A 314 16.14 20.00 9.73
CA ALA A 314 15.10 20.51 10.64
C ALA A 314 14.56 21.90 10.24
N ASP A 315 15.23 22.62 9.35
CA ASP A 315 14.83 23.95 8.86
C ASP A 315 14.35 23.89 7.40
N ASP A 316 14.29 22.70 6.79
CA ASP A 316 13.91 22.53 5.38
C ASP A 316 12.45 22.09 5.22
N PRO A 317 11.53 22.99 4.79
CA PRO A 317 10.12 22.65 4.57
C PRO A 317 9.87 21.65 3.42
N ALA A 318 10.89 21.32 2.62
CA ALA A 318 10.78 20.25 1.63
C ALA A 318 10.67 18.86 2.28
N VAL A 319 11.09 18.71 3.55
CA VAL A 319 10.79 17.53 4.37
C VAL A 319 9.35 17.63 4.84
N ALA A 320 8.43 17.01 4.11
CA ALA A 320 7.00 17.13 4.32
C ALA A 320 6.55 16.51 5.66
N TYR A 321 7.10 15.34 5.98
CA TYR A 321 6.82 14.65 7.24
C TYR A 321 7.96 13.75 7.69
N VAL A 322 7.93 13.42 8.99
CA VAL A 322 8.79 12.41 9.63
C VAL A 322 7.91 11.30 10.18
N GLU A 323 8.21 10.06 9.81
CA GLU A 323 7.57 8.85 10.30
C GLU A 323 8.30 8.35 11.54
N LEU A 324 7.58 8.10 12.63
CA LEU A 324 8.17 7.64 13.88
C LEU A 324 8.68 6.21 13.77
N HIS A 325 7.91 5.31 13.16
CA HIS A 325 8.38 3.98 12.80
C HIS A 325 7.55 3.35 11.66
N ASN A 326 8.20 2.58 10.82
CA ASN A 326 7.56 1.87 9.74
C ASN A 326 6.97 0.54 10.21
N GLU A 327 5.73 0.26 9.79
CA GLU A 327 5.04 -1.04 9.88
C GLU A 327 5.16 -1.75 11.24
N ALA A 328 5.18 -1.02 12.32
CA ALA A 328 5.22 -1.57 13.67
C ALA A 328 4.15 -0.95 14.56
N ASP A 329 3.61 -1.77 15.44
CA ASP A 329 2.58 -1.38 16.41
C ASP A 329 2.60 -2.34 17.59
N ILE A 330 2.34 -1.83 18.79
CA ILE A 330 2.36 -2.66 19.99
C ILE A 330 1.22 -3.71 20.00
N PHE A 331 0.12 -3.43 19.32
CA PHE A 331 -1.04 -4.33 19.17
C PHE A 331 -0.87 -5.35 18.04
N PHE A 332 0.27 -5.35 17.33
CA PHE A 332 0.48 -6.26 16.21
C PHE A 332 0.47 -7.73 16.66
N PRO A 333 -0.11 -8.66 15.86
CA PRO A 333 -0.15 -10.07 16.20
C PRO A 333 1.24 -10.63 16.44
N GLY A 334 1.41 -11.30 17.57
CA GLY A 334 2.68 -11.93 17.93
C GLY A 334 3.62 -11.06 18.74
N THR A 335 3.36 -9.75 18.94
CA THR A 335 4.21 -8.88 19.79
C THR A 335 4.43 -9.47 21.17
N GLY A 336 3.38 -9.96 21.82
CA GLY A 336 3.50 -10.61 23.14
C GLY A 336 4.36 -11.89 23.11
N LYS A 337 4.27 -12.71 22.06
CA LYS A 337 5.12 -13.91 21.90
C LYS A 337 6.57 -13.52 21.64
N LEU A 338 6.78 -12.48 20.86
CA LEU A 338 8.12 -11.95 20.61
C LEU A 338 8.75 -11.42 21.89
N LEU A 339 8.01 -10.62 22.66
CA LEU A 339 8.48 -10.08 23.95
C LEU A 339 8.97 -11.19 24.90
N GLN A 340 8.29 -12.34 24.96
CA GLN A 340 8.67 -13.47 25.82
C GLN A 340 10.03 -14.10 25.47
N LEU A 341 10.59 -13.82 24.30
CA LEU A 341 11.95 -14.24 23.95
C LEU A 341 13.03 -13.40 24.66
N TYR A 342 12.65 -12.30 25.33
CA TYR A 342 13.53 -11.32 25.94
C TYR A 342 13.20 -11.14 27.41
N PRO A 343 13.82 -11.92 28.33
CA PRO A 343 13.54 -11.88 29.75
C PRO A 343 13.65 -10.49 30.37
N THR A 344 14.65 -9.70 30.00
CA THR A 344 14.83 -8.33 30.50
C THR A 344 13.67 -7.42 30.12
N TYR A 345 13.28 -7.39 28.84
CA TYR A 345 12.16 -6.57 28.39
C TYR A 345 10.82 -7.09 28.92
N THR A 346 10.64 -8.42 29.04
CA THR A 346 9.45 -9.01 29.65
C THR A 346 9.30 -8.55 31.10
N ARG A 347 10.38 -8.60 31.91
CA ARG A 347 10.37 -8.12 33.27
C ARG A 347 10.04 -6.62 33.35
N GLN A 348 10.68 -5.79 32.52
CA GLN A 348 10.41 -4.35 32.48
C GLN A 348 8.93 -4.04 32.14
N MET A 349 8.36 -4.73 31.17
CA MET A 349 6.95 -4.57 30.78
C MET A 349 6.00 -5.03 31.91
N ASN A 350 6.29 -6.14 32.57
CA ASN A 350 5.50 -6.63 33.70
C ASN A 350 5.56 -5.67 34.91
N GLU A 351 6.74 -5.12 35.21
CA GLU A 351 6.93 -4.12 36.28
C GLU A 351 6.12 -2.84 36.00
N ARG A 352 6.17 -2.35 34.77
CA ARG A 352 5.40 -1.17 34.36
C ARG A 352 3.90 -1.42 34.37
N PHE A 353 3.47 -2.59 33.93
CA PHE A 353 2.05 -2.95 33.93
C PHE A 353 1.53 -3.11 35.39
N ALA A 354 2.29 -3.77 36.26
CA ALA A 354 1.94 -3.88 37.69
C ALA A 354 1.83 -2.49 38.34
N ALA A 355 2.74 -1.58 38.05
CA ALA A 355 2.67 -0.19 38.54
C ALA A 355 1.44 0.58 37.98
N TRP A 356 1.07 0.38 36.74
CA TRP A 356 -0.13 0.96 36.13
C TRP A 356 -1.41 0.40 36.75
N LEU A 357 -1.48 -0.92 36.98
CA LEU A 357 -2.60 -1.59 37.66
C LEU A 357 -2.72 -1.14 39.11
N ALA A 358 -1.60 -1.00 39.84
CA ALA A 358 -1.59 -0.57 41.25
C ALA A 358 -2.18 0.85 41.41
N LYS A 359 -2.00 1.75 40.47
CA LYS A 359 -2.65 3.07 40.48
C LYS A 359 -4.17 2.96 40.34
N ARG A 360 -4.67 1.94 39.63
CA ARG A 360 -6.09 1.75 39.36
C ARG A 360 -6.81 0.93 40.43
N TYR A 361 -6.18 -0.13 40.92
CA TYR A 361 -6.79 -1.12 41.82
C TYR A 361 -6.26 -1.10 43.24
N LYS A 362 -5.16 -0.44 43.51
CA LYS A 362 -4.49 -0.30 44.79
C LYS A 362 -3.87 -1.60 45.34
N ASP A 363 -4.59 -2.74 45.30
CA ASP A 363 -4.16 -4.02 45.84
C ASP A 363 -4.67 -5.22 45.01
N ASP A 364 -4.12 -6.41 45.30
CA ASP A 364 -4.45 -7.65 44.62
C ASP A 364 -5.92 -8.10 44.89
N ALA A 365 -6.51 -7.75 46.01
CA ALA A 365 -7.90 -8.10 46.31
C ALA A 365 -8.88 -7.34 45.42
N THR A 366 -8.66 -6.05 45.25
CA THR A 366 -9.45 -5.19 44.34
C THR A 366 -9.26 -5.59 42.87
N LEU A 367 -8.00 -5.93 42.49
CA LEU A 367 -7.72 -6.44 41.15
C LEU A 367 -8.43 -7.78 40.91
N LYS A 368 -8.40 -8.69 41.88
CA LYS A 368 -9.10 -9.97 41.82
C LYS A 368 -10.61 -9.81 41.72
N ALA A 369 -11.17 -8.86 42.44
CA ALA A 369 -12.60 -8.55 42.35
C ALA A 369 -12.99 -8.06 40.96
N ALA A 370 -12.13 -7.27 40.26
CA ALA A 370 -12.37 -6.75 38.93
C ALA A 370 -12.16 -7.78 37.82
N TRP A 371 -11.12 -8.62 37.90
CA TRP A 371 -10.73 -9.58 36.86
C TRP A 371 -11.32 -10.98 37.06
N GLY A 372 -11.77 -11.31 38.26
CA GLY A 372 -12.29 -12.63 38.58
C GLY A 372 -11.25 -13.75 38.35
N ASN A 373 -11.64 -14.74 37.51
CA ASN A 373 -10.78 -15.87 37.15
C ASN A 373 -9.69 -15.53 36.15
N ASP A 374 -9.75 -14.34 35.53
CA ASP A 374 -8.73 -13.91 34.59
C ASP A 374 -7.40 -13.52 35.24
N LEU A 375 -7.42 -13.24 36.58
CA LEU A 375 -6.20 -13.13 37.39
C LEU A 375 -5.73 -14.54 37.79
N LYS A 376 -4.57 -14.97 37.26
CA LYS A 376 -4.02 -16.30 37.52
C LYS A 376 -3.51 -16.39 38.97
N LYS A 377 -3.50 -17.62 39.54
CA LYS A 377 -3.13 -17.87 40.94
C LYS A 377 -1.72 -17.41 41.34
N ASN A 378 -0.80 -17.38 40.38
CA ASN A 378 0.59 -16.98 40.59
C ASN A 378 0.86 -15.53 40.20
N GLU A 379 -0.13 -14.77 39.73
CA GLU A 379 -0.01 -13.36 39.37
C GLU A 379 -0.38 -12.47 40.57
N SER A 380 0.43 -11.42 40.78
CA SER A 380 0.12 -10.38 41.76
C SER A 380 0.83 -9.07 41.44
N LEU A 381 0.29 -7.96 41.93
CA LEU A 381 0.90 -6.64 41.85
C LEU A 381 2.25 -6.59 42.56
N ALA A 382 2.33 -7.24 43.74
CA ALA A 382 3.56 -7.29 44.54
C ALA A 382 4.68 -8.08 43.85
N ALA A 383 4.35 -9.18 43.16
CA ALA A 383 5.32 -9.99 42.44
C ALA A 383 5.72 -9.36 41.11
N LYS A 384 4.99 -8.35 40.61
CA LYS A 384 5.23 -7.64 39.33
C LYS A 384 5.35 -8.58 38.12
N ASN A 385 4.54 -9.64 38.12
CA ASN A 385 4.65 -10.73 37.15
C ASN A 385 3.40 -10.90 36.26
N ILE A 386 2.55 -9.89 36.25
CA ILE A 386 1.35 -9.88 35.41
C ILE A 386 1.76 -9.49 33.99
N PHE A 387 1.51 -10.38 33.02
CA PHE A 387 1.89 -10.17 31.62
C PHE A 387 0.83 -9.34 30.89
N PRO A 388 1.22 -8.24 30.19
CA PRO A 388 0.28 -7.29 29.60
C PRO A 388 -0.31 -7.70 28.23
N PHE A 389 0.04 -8.86 27.69
CA PHE A 389 -0.52 -9.35 26.43
C PHE A 389 -1.42 -10.57 26.70
N PRO A 390 -2.73 -10.35 26.94
CA PRO A 390 -3.66 -11.43 27.17
C PRO A 390 -3.91 -12.22 25.88
N ASN A 391 -4.28 -13.50 26.02
CA ASN A 391 -4.84 -14.24 24.90
C ASN A 391 -6.28 -13.73 24.65
N TYR A 392 -6.51 -13.11 23.51
CA TYR A 392 -7.79 -12.49 23.19
C TYR A 392 -8.20 -12.79 21.75
N GLY A 393 -9.44 -13.20 21.55
CA GLY A 393 -9.99 -13.61 20.24
C GLY A 393 -10.79 -12.52 19.52
N GLY A 394 -10.77 -11.27 20.01
CA GLY A 394 -11.43 -10.14 19.37
C GLY A 394 -12.93 -9.97 19.68
N GLN A 395 -13.50 -10.72 20.65
CA GLN A 395 -14.93 -10.62 21.01
C GLN A 395 -15.21 -9.30 21.73
N MET A 396 -16.34 -8.68 21.43
CA MET A 396 -16.83 -7.49 22.11
C MET A 396 -18.15 -7.78 22.85
N PRO A 397 -18.36 -7.26 24.06
CA PRO A 397 -17.45 -6.44 24.87
C PRO A 397 -16.21 -7.22 25.33
N ALA A 398 -15.07 -6.53 25.43
CA ALA A 398 -13.82 -7.14 25.84
C ALA A 398 -13.80 -7.43 27.36
N PRO A 399 -13.22 -8.57 27.81
CA PRO A 399 -13.04 -8.87 29.23
C PRO A 399 -12.22 -7.79 29.95
N ARG A 400 -12.47 -7.56 31.23
CA ARG A 400 -11.82 -6.48 32.01
C ARG A 400 -10.28 -6.56 31.97
N ARG A 401 -9.70 -7.74 32.06
CA ARG A 401 -8.26 -7.95 31.92
C ARG A 401 -7.75 -7.44 30.54
N VAL A 402 -8.48 -7.74 29.48
CA VAL A 402 -8.10 -7.30 28.12
C VAL A 402 -8.17 -5.78 28.03
N VAL A 403 -9.24 -5.18 28.54
CA VAL A 403 -9.39 -3.72 28.56
C VAL A 403 -8.24 -3.04 29.29
N ASP A 404 -7.89 -3.51 30.49
CA ASP A 404 -6.78 -2.94 31.25
C ASP A 404 -5.43 -3.15 30.57
N SER A 405 -5.20 -4.34 30.00
CA SER A 405 -3.98 -4.62 29.26
C SER A 405 -3.83 -3.71 28.04
N TYR A 406 -4.88 -3.58 27.24
CA TYR A 406 -4.83 -2.78 26.02
C TYR A 406 -4.80 -1.27 26.33
N SER A 407 -5.45 -0.82 27.39
CA SER A 407 -5.32 0.56 27.88
C SER A 407 -3.88 0.88 28.30
N PHE A 408 -3.22 -0.05 29.03
CA PHE A 408 -1.81 0.09 29.39
C PHE A 408 -0.91 0.11 28.13
N LEU A 409 -1.13 -0.79 27.18
CA LEU A 409 -0.34 -0.85 25.95
C LEU A 409 -0.54 0.43 25.12
N TYR A 410 -1.76 0.98 25.07
CA TYR A 410 -2.05 2.26 24.45
C TYR A 410 -1.29 3.41 25.12
N ASP A 411 -1.31 3.49 26.46
CA ASP A 411 -0.56 4.51 27.21
C ASP A 411 0.94 4.38 26.97
N PHE A 412 1.45 3.13 26.94
CA PHE A 412 2.86 2.85 26.69
C PHE A 412 3.31 3.27 25.29
N GLN A 413 2.53 2.97 24.27
CA GLN A 413 2.81 3.40 22.88
C GLN A 413 2.78 4.92 22.75
N ASN A 414 1.78 5.58 23.34
CA ASN A 414 1.67 7.02 23.29
C ASN A 414 2.80 7.72 24.07
N GLU A 415 3.29 7.15 25.18
CA GLU A 415 4.48 7.68 25.84
C GLU A 415 5.70 7.68 24.91
N PHE A 416 5.88 6.63 24.14
CA PHE A 416 6.93 6.56 23.11
C PHE A 416 6.72 7.64 22.03
N TYR A 417 5.52 7.74 21.48
CA TYR A 417 5.19 8.73 20.46
C TYR A 417 5.37 10.17 20.95
N ASP A 418 4.94 10.46 22.17
CA ASP A 418 5.10 11.77 22.78
C ASP A 418 6.59 12.14 22.99
N ARG A 419 7.41 11.22 23.51
CA ARG A 419 8.86 11.41 23.67
C ARG A 419 9.53 11.66 22.32
N TYR A 420 9.19 10.87 21.33
CA TYR A 420 9.76 10.97 20.00
C TYR A 420 9.36 12.29 19.31
N THR A 421 8.08 12.61 19.32
CA THR A 421 7.55 13.86 18.77
C THR A 421 8.17 15.07 19.46
N ALA A 422 8.26 15.08 20.77
CA ALA A 422 8.89 16.16 21.53
C ALA A 422 10.37 16.34 21.15
N ALA A 423 11.11 15.23 20.97
CA ALA A 423 12.50 15.27 20.55
C ALA A 423 12.65 15.84 19.11
N ILE A 424 11.79 15.43 18.19
CA ILE A 424 11.73 15.99 16.82
C ILE A 424 11.43 17.50 16.89
N ARG A 425 10.41 17.91 17.62
CA ARG A 425 10.03 19.35 17.75
C ARG A 425 11.14 20.19 18.39
N LYS A 426 11.90 19.61 19.32
CA LYS A 426 13.05 20.30 19.93
C LYS A 426 14.17 20.64 18.94
N THR A 427 14.27 19.96 17.81
CA THR A 427 15.20 20.31 16.74
C THR A 427 14.79 21.59 15.99
N GLY A 428 13.55 22.05 16.14
CA GLY A 428 12.95 23.16 15.37
C GLY A 428 12.08 22.71 14.21
N TYR A 429 12.01 21.40 13.91
CA TYR A 429 11.18 20.88 12.83
C TYR A 429 9.70 21.14 13.07
N GLN A 430 8.99 21.71 12.07
CA GLN A 430 7.59 22.10 12.17
C GLN A 430 6.67 21.34 11.21
N GLY A 431 7.21 20.47 10.34
CA GLY A 431 6.45 19.70 9.38
C GLY A 431 5.56 18.65 10.04
N ALA A 432 4.81 17.91 9.24
CA ALA A 432 3.93 16.87 9.74
C ALA A 432 4.71 15.69 10.38
N ILE A 433 4.04 14.97 11.26
CA ILE A 433 4.54 13.74 11.87
C ILE A 433 3.48 12.66 11.65
N VAL A 434 3.91 11.41 11.52
CA VAL A 434 3.03 10.25 11.50
C VAL A 434 3.55 9.20 12.48
N GLY A 435 2.65 8.50 13.16
CA GLY A 435 2.97 7.45 14.12
C GLY A 435 3.50 6.19 13.45
N GLY A 436 2.70 5.16 13.41
CA GLY A 436 2.91 3.98 12.60
C GLY A 436 2.08 4.02 11.33
N CYS A 437 2.37 3.12 10.41
CA CYS A 437 1.60 2.92 9.18
C CYS A 437 0.97 1.51 9.14
N TRP A 438 0.87 0.89 10.30
CA TRP A 438 0.40 -0.48 10.47
C TRP A 438 -0.84 -0.53 11.34
N GLN A 439 -1.67 -1.52 11.13
CA GLN A 439 -2.88 -1.76 11.89
C GLN A 439 -2.80 -3.03 12.75
N ALA A 440 -3.46 -2.98 13.91
CA ALA A 440 -3.57 -4.12 14.79
C ALA A 440 -4.40 -5.28 14.18
N ALA A 441 -4.27 -6.47 14.75
CA ALA A 441 -4.88 -7.68 14.23
C ALA A 441 -6.35 -7.87 14.65
N ASP A 442 -6.72 -7.44 15.85
CA ASP A 442 -8.10 -7.54 16.36
C ASP A 442 -8.79 -6.18 16.35
N MET A 443 -10.12 -6.21 16.38
CA MET A 443 -10.93 -5.00 16.30
C MET A 443 -10.60 -3.99 17.39
N TYR A 444 -10.43 -4.45 18.63
CA TYR A 444 -10.21 -3.56 19.78
C TYR A 444 -8.83 -2.89 19.71
N GLY A 445 -7.79 -3.69 19.47
CA GLY A 445 -6.44 -3.17 19.25
C GLY A 445 -6.35 -2.25 18.02
N HIS A 446 -7.08 -2.55 16.98
CA HIS A 446 -7.16 -1.72 15.76
C HIS A 446 -7.69 -0.31 16.04
N LEU A 447 -8.77 -0.19 16.81
CA LEU A 447 -9.34 1.12 17.17
C LEU A 447 -8.42 1.92 18.10
N LEU A 448 -7.72 1.26 19.02
CA LEU A 448 -6.69 1.90 19.86
C LEU A 448 -5.47 2.33 19.06
N ASN A 449 -5.06 1.53 18.07
CA ASN A 449 -4.01 1.93 17.14
C ASN A 449 -4.41 3.19 16.35
N ILE A 450 -5.62 3.25 15.80
CA ILE A 450 -6.12 4.45 15.10
C ILE A 450 -6.13 5.67 16.05
N ALA A 451 -6.57 5.50 17.30
CA ALA A 451 -6.56 6.57 18.30
C ALA A 451 -5.13 7.05 18.62
N SER A 452 -4.17 6.14 18.67
CA SER A 452 -2.75 6.45 18.88
C SER A 452 -2.15 7.20 17.69
N ASP A 453 -2.39 6.75 16.46
CA ASP A 453 -1.93 7.41 15.24
C ASP A 453 -2.55 8.81 15.10
N ARG A 454 -3.86 8.95 15.38
CA ARG A 454 -4.55 10.25 15.42
C ARG A 454 -3.90 11.23 16.40
N ARG A 455 -3.41 10.75 17.55
CA ARG A 455 -2.69 11.56 18.53
C ARG A 455 -1.33 12.00 18.01
N ALA A 456 -0.60 11.13 17.32
CA ALA A 456 0.73 11.41 16.78
C ALA A 456 0.69 12.40 15.60
N GLY A 457 -0.31 12.27 14.70
CA GLY A 457 -0.38 13.12 13.53
C GLY A 457 -1.47 12.72 12.53
N PHE A 458 -1.11 12.54 11.26
CA PHE A 458 -2.02 12.04 10.25
C PHE A 458 -2.13 10.51 10.28
N ILE A 459 -3.17 9.97 9.66
CA ILE A 459 -3.39 8.53 9.57
C ILE A 459 -2.74 8.00 8.31
N ASP A 460 -1.81 7.08 8.47
CA ASP A 460 -1.14 6.40 7.37
C ASP A 460 -1.40 4.90 7.37
N ARG A 461 -1.51 4.33 6.17
CA ARG A 461 -1.70 2.88 6.00
C ARG A 461 -0.90 2.34 4.82
N HIS A 462 -0.57 1.06 4.93
CA HIS A 462 0.05 0.29 3.86
C HIS A 462 -0.87 -0.84 3.43
N ASN A 463 -0.97 -1.09 2.12
CA ASN A 463 -1.76 -2.20 1.59
C ASN A 463 -1.21 -2.64 0.23
N TYR A 464 -1.23 -3.94 -0.03
CA TYR A 464 -0.76 -4.55 -1.27
C TYR A 464 -1.84 -5.40 -1.92
N GLY A 465 -1.71 -5.70 -3.21
CA GLY A 465 -2.63 -6.57 -3.94
C GLY A 465 -3.71 -5.79 -4.68
N GLY A 466 -4.94 -5.87 -4.24
CA GLY A 466 -6.08 -5.14 -4.82
C GLY A 466 -7.08 -6.00 -5.57
N GLY A 467 -6.66 -7.04 -6.25
CA GLY A 467 -7.56 -7.91 -7.02
C GLY A 467 -8.31 -7.18 -8.14
N ASP A 468 -9.51 -7.61 -8.45
CA ASP A 468 -10.40 -6.98 -9.43
C ASP A 468 -11.29 -5.92 -8.74
N MET A 469 -10.72 -4.72 -8.56
CA MET A 469 -11.37 -3.65 -7.82
C MET A 469 -12.54 -3.03 -8.60
N LEU A 470 -12.54 -3.08 -9.94
CA LEU A 470 -13.60 -2.47 -10.75
C LEU A 470 -14.95 -3.18 -10.59
N SER A 471 -14.94 -4.51 -10.44
CA SER A 471 -16.16 -5.28 -10.23
C SER A 471 -16.66 -5.26 -8.77
N GLN A 472 -15.81 -4.77 -7.83
CA GLN A 472 -16.09 -4.75 -6.40
C GLN A 472 -15.74 -3.38 -5.79
N PRO A 473 -16.59 -2.36 -5.97
CA PRO A 473 -16.35 -1.02 -5.47
C PRO A 473 -16.02 -0.99 -3.97
N GLY A 474 -14.98 -0.24 -3.61
CA GLY A 474 -14.53 -0.13 -2.22
C GLY A 474 -13.66 -1.28 -1.71
N SER A 475 -13.48 -2.34 -2.49
CA SER A 475 -12.64 -3.48 -2.11
C SER A 475 -11.14 -3.22 -2.34
N GLY A 476 -10.32 -4.23 -2.03
CA GLY A 476 -8.89 -4.23 -2.29
C GLY A 476 -8.17 -3.06 -1.63
N LEU A 477 -7.33 -2.37 -2.39
CA LEU A 477 -6.55 -1.24 -1.89
C LEU A 477 -7.42 -0.09 -1.37
N LEU A 478 -8.58 0.17 -2.00
CA LEU A 478 -9.48 1.23 -1.59
C LEU A 478 -10.12 0.97 -0.22
N SER A 479 -10.25 -0.30 0.21
CA SER A 479 -10.79 -0.67 1.52
C SER A 479 -10.00 -0.06 2.69
N ALA A 480 -8.73 0.33 2.49
CA ALA A 480 -7.95 1.06 3.48
C ALA A 480 -8.66 2.35 3.96
N GLY A 481 -9.51 2.95 3.13
CA GLY A 481 -10.33 4.11 3.47
C GLY A 481 -11.32 3.88 4.62
N MET A 482 -11.63 2.63 4.98
CA MET A 482 -12.38 2.31 6.19
C MET A 482 -11.69 2.76 7.48
N GLN A 483 -10.41 3.10 7.42
CA GLN A 483 -9.61 3.56 8.55
C GLN A 483 -9.42 5.08 8.60
N GLN A 484 -10.03 5.81 7.67
CA GLN A 484 -9.97 7.28 7.63
C GLN A 484 -10.65 7.88 8.86
N VAL A 485 -9.98 8.83 9.52
CA VAL A 485 -10.49 9.56 10.69
C VAL A 485 -10.97 10.94 10.24
N GLY A 486 -12.12 11.37 10.75
CA GLY A 486 -12.81 12.57 10.27
C GLY A 486 -12.08 13.91 10.51
N ASP A 487 -11.08 13.94 11.41
CA ASP A 487 -10.34 15.14 11.78
C ASP A 487 -8.81 15.06 11.53
N ARG A 488 -8.37 14.11 10.71
CA ARG A 488 -6.96 13.95 10.32
C ARG A 488 -6.83 13.67 8.84
N PRO A 489 -5.76 14.16 8.18
CA PRO A 489 -5.41 13.71 6.84
C PRO A 489 -5.22 12.18 6.82
N PHE A 490 -5.59 11.57 5.71
CA PHE A 490 -5.38 10.14 5.48
C PHE A 490 -4.39 9.92 4.33
N GLY A 491 -3.45 9.01 4.53
CA GLY A 491 -2.45 8.60 3.56
C GLY A 491 -2.46 7.10 3.31
N LEU A 492 -2.23 6.72 2.07
CA LEU A 492 -1.81 5.39 1.66
C LEU A 492 -0.39 5.50 1.13
N THR A 493 0.59 5.59 2.06
CA THR A 493 1.96 5.96 1.72
C THR A 493 2.80 4.80 1.17
N GLU A 494 2.28 3.58 1.27
CA GLU A 494 2.93 2.41 0.69
C GLU A 494 1.87 1.43 0.18
N TRP A 495 1.82 1.27 -1.14
CA TRP A 495 0.92 0.32 -1.78
C TRP A 495 1.47 -0.14 -3.12
N ALA A 496 1.10 -1.35 -3.52
CA ALA A 496 1.36 -1.83 -4.85
C ALA A 496 0.23 -2.75 -5.33
N PRO A 497 -0.16 -2.65 -6.60
CA PRO A 497 -1.17 -3.53 -7.17
C PRO A 497 -0.64 -4.95 -7.33
N GLY A 498 -1.52 -5.93 -7.35
CA GLY A 498 -1.23 -7.25 -7.90
C GLY A 498 -0.94 -7.17 -9.40
N ALA A 499 -0.09 -8.06 -9.90
CA ALA A 499 0.54 -7.98 -11.22
C ALA A 499 -0.43 -7.75 -12.40
N VAL A 500 -1.61 -8.33 -12.37
CA VAL A 500 -2.54 -8.31 -13.53
C VAL A 500 -3.38 -7.03 -13.59
N TRP A 501 -3.72 -6.48 -12.44
CA TRP A 501 -4.71 -5.41 -12.32
C TRP A 501 -4.10 -4.03 -12.07
N GLY A 502 -2.80 -3.90 -12.27
CA GLY A 502 -2.09 -2.65 -12.00
C GLY A 502 -2.66 -1.44 -12.74
N ALA A 503 -3.12 -1.62 -13.99
CA ALA A 503 -3.68 -0.54 -14.78
C ALA A 503 -4.99 0.03 -14.23
N GLN A 504 -5.78 -0.73 -13.46
CA GLN A 504 -7.00 -0.24 -12.81
C GLN A 504 -6.77 0.34 -11.42
N CYS A 505 -5.73 -0.13 -10.70
CA CYS A 505 -5.53 0.28 -9.31
C CYS A 505 -5.14 1.75 -9.17
N GLN A 506 -4.27 2.24 -10.05
CA GLN A 506 -3.80 3.62 -9.99
C GLN A 506 -4.93 4.65 -10.17
N PRO A 507 -5.79 4.57 -11.19
CA PRO A 507 -6.93 5.47 -11.30
C PRO A 507 -7.92 5.34 -10.15
N ILE A 508 -8.15 4.14 -9.61
CA ILE A 508 -9.05 3.97 -8.46
C ILE A 508 -8.48 4.67 -7.22
N ILE A 509 -7.19 4.50 -6.92
CA ILE A 509 -6.56 5.18 -5.78
C ILE A 509 -6.52 6.69 -6.01
N GLY A 510 -6.15 7.16 -7.20
CA GLY A 510 -6.08 8.60 -7.50
C GLY A 510 -7.45 9.26 -7.56
N LEU A 511 -8.37 8.71 -8.36
CA LEU A 511 -9.65 9.39 -8.65
C LEU A 511 -10.73 9.12 -7.58
N VAL A 512 -10.69 7.94 -6.95
CA VAL A 512 -11.65 7.62 -5.88
C VAL A 512 -11.03 7.81 -4.50
N GLY A 513 -9.81 7.33 -4.25
CA GLY A 513 -9.14 7.52 -2.97
C GLY A 513 -8.83 9.00 -2.67
N LEU A 514 -8.00 9.64 -3.49
CA LEU A 514 -7.66 11.05 -3.29
C LEU A 514 -8.81 11.97 -3.73
N GLY A 515 -9.54 11.61 -4.77
CA GLY A 515 -10.69 12.37 -5.26
C GLY A 515 -11.90 12.22 -4.34
N VAL A 516 -12.69 11.16 -4.50
CA VAL A 516 -13.98 10.99 -3.81
C VAL A 516 -13.84 10.85 -2.29
N GLN A 517 -12.89 10.02 -1.81
CA GLN A 517 -12.65 9.81 -0.38
C GLN A 517 -11.95 11.00 0.31
N GLY A 518 -11.33 11.88 -0.46
CA GLY A 518 -10.60 13.00 0.09
C GLY A 518 -9.31 12.63 0.81
N TRP A 519 -8.66 11.51 0.46
CA TRP A 519 -7.33 11.22 0.95
C TRP A 519 -6.37 12.31 0.50
N ASP A 520 -5.38 12.62 1.33
CA ASP A 520 -4.44 13.70 1.02
C ASP A 520 -3.07 13.19 0.57
N TYR A 521 -2.81 11.89 0.71
CA TYR A 521 -1.54 11.33 0.32
C TYR A 521 -1.68 9.91 -0.27
N SER A 522 -0.97 9.68 -1.35
CA SER A 522 -0.75 8.34 -1.89
C SER A 522 0.63 8.22 -2.49
N ALA A 523 1.37 7.15 -2.15
CA ALA A 523 2.66 6.84 -2.75
C ALA A 523 2.75 5.36 -3.12
N GLN A 524 2.82 5.08 -4.42
CA GLN A 524 2.98 3.70 -4.91
C GLN A 524 4.37 3.16 -4.58
N PHE A 525 4.45 1.94 -4.09
CA PHE A 525 5.70 1.25 -3.78
C PHE A 525 6.11 0.33 -4.95
N ALA A 526 7.29 0.48 -5.56
CA ALA A 526 8.21 1.56 -5.39
C ALA A 526 8.87 1.85 -6.75
N SER A 527 9.55 2.99 -6.87
CA SER A 527 10.45 3.24 -7.97
C SER A 527 11.82 2.62 -7.66
N GLY A 528 12.33 1.83 -8.59
CA GLY A 528 13.62 1.13 -8.50
C GLY A 528 14.60 1.53 -9.59
N HIS A 529 14.14 2.33 -10.57
CA HIS A 529 14.90 2.71 -11.75
C HIS A 529 14.63 4.16 -12.16
N SER A 530 15.61 4.81 -12.74
CA SER A 530 15.51 6.16 -13.28
C SER A 530 14.69 6.22 -14.58
N ILE A 531 14.33 5.09 -15.16
CA ILE A 531 13.62 4.98 -16.44
C ILE A 531 12.25 4.32 -16.28
N VAL A 532 11.41 4.43 -17.31
CA VAL A 532 10.16 3.66 -17.45
C VAL A 532 10.49 2.26 -17.94
N LEU A 533 10.01 1.26 -17.26
CA LEU A 533 10.35 -0.14 -17.50
C LEU A 533 9.18 -0.95 -18.09
N PRO A 534 9.51 -2.08 -18.71
CA PRO A 534 8.54 -3.12 -18.96
C PRO A 534 7.87 -3.59 -17.68
N ASP A 535 6.67 -4.12 -17.82
CA ASP A 535 5.92 -4.73 -16.75
C ASP A 535 6.68 -5.93 -16.13
N ASN A 536 7.02 -5.81 -14.86
CA ASN A 536 7.70 -6.84 -14.07
C ASN A 536 6.71 -7.50 -13.10
N ALA A 537 5.78 -8.27 -13.62
CA ALA A 537 4.78 -8.96 -12.82
C ALA A 537 5.41 -9.70 -11.62
N GLY A 538 4.94 -9.39 -10.42
CA GLY A 538 5.31 -10.09 -9.18
C GLY A 538 6.50 -9.52 -8.42
N GLN A 539 7.15 -8.47 -8.87
CA GLN A 539 8.19 -7.79 -8.08
C GLN A 539 7.63 -6.53 -7.41
N ILE A 540 7.70 -6.49 -6.09
CA ILE A 540 7.26 -5.34 -5.28
C ILE A 540 8.11 -4.09 -5.60
N ASN A 541 9.39 -4.27 -5.92
CA ASN A 541 10.34 -3.19 -6.19
C ASN A 541 10.35 -2.84 -7.69
N GLY A 542 9.58 -1.86 -8.12
CA GLY A 542 9.57 -1.38 -9.49
C GLY A 542 8.18 -1.16 -10.08
N ASN A 543 7.12 -1.40 -9.31
CA ASN A 543 5.74 -1.24 -9.79
C ASN A 543 5.41 0.17 -10.26
N PHE A 544 6.01 1.23 -9.67
CA PHE A 544 5.82 2.60 -10.13
C PHE A 544 6.50 2.84 -11.49
N ASP A 545 7.63 2.23 -11.75
CA ASP A 545 8.39 2.41 -13.00
C ASP A 545 7.75 1.70 -14.19
N GLU A 546 6.79 0.82 -13.94
CA GLU A 546 6.05 0.14 -15.01
C GLU A 546 5.18 1.13 -15.79
N LEU A 547 5.20 1.01 -17.12
CA LEU A 547 4.47 1.92 -18.00
C LEU A 547 3.00 2.10 -17.61
N ARG A 548 2.33 1.01 -17.22
CA ARG A 548 0.91 1.05 -16.80
C ARG A 548 0.63 1.92 -15.57
N ALA A 549 1.65 2.19 -14.74
CA ALA A 549 1.57 3.11 -13.62
C ALA A 549 2.04 4.51 -14.04
N THR A 550 3.27 4.60 -14.54
CA THR A 550 3.93 5.87 -14.84
C THR A 550 3.16 6.68 -15.88
N ALA A 551 2.63 6.05 -16.94
CA ALA A 551 1.91 6.76 -17.98
C ALA A 551 0.61 7.44 -17.53
N GLN A 552 -0.10 6.86 -16.57
CA GLN A 552 -1.36 7.41 -16.05
C GLN A 552 -1.15 8.51 -15.01
N HIS A 553 0.01 8.47 -14.33
CA HIS A 553 0.29 9.34 -13.20
C HIS A 553 0.12 10.83 -13.48
N PRO A 554 0.64 11.41 -14.59
CA PRO A 554 0.50 12.83 -14.91
C PRO A 554 -0.93 13.24 -15.29
N PHE A 555 -1.74 12.33 -15.81
CA PHE A 555 -3.15 12.59 -16.15
C PHE A 555 -4.01 12.68 -14.89
N ILE A 556 -3.83 11.74 -13.98
CA ILE A 556 -4.48 11.75 -12.65
C ILE A 556 -4.00 12.96 -11.85
N GLY A 557 -2.69 13.22 -11.85
CA GLY A 557 -2.10 14.37 -11.15
C GLY A 557 -2.73 15.70 -11.55
N ARG A 558 -2.99 15.95 -12.85
CA ARG A 558 -3.66 17.18 -13.33
C ARG A 558 -5.05 17.36 -12.76
N LEU A 559 -5.84 16.29 -12.65
CA LEU A 559 -7.17 16.33 -12.05
C LEU A 559 -7.12 16.64 -10.56
N LEU A 560 -6.11 16.14 -9.85
CA LEU A 560 -5.92 16.36 -8.42
C LEU A 560 -5.36 17.77 -8.13
N TYR A 561 -4.29 18.16 -8.79
CA TYR A 561 -3.56 19.42 -8.52
C TYR A 561 -4.36 20.67 -8.91
N SER A 562 -5.18 20.58 -9.96
CA SER A 562 -6.11 21.64 -10.33
C SER A 562 -7.20 21.89 -9.28
N GLY A 563 -7.47 20.89 -8.43
CA GLY A 563 -8.62 20.88 -7.53
C GLY A 563 -9.96 20.80 -8.28
N ALA A 564 -9.96 20.44 -9.55
CA ALA A 564 -11.18 20.27 -10.36
C ALA A 564 -11.97 19.02 -9.97
N LEU A 565 -11.27 17.94 -9.66
CA LEU A 565 -11.89 16.76 -9.06
C LEU A 565 -12.17 17.06 -7.58
N LYS A 566 -13.44 17.26 -7.26
CA LYS A 566 -13.88 17.61 -5.92
C LYS A 566 -13.99 16.38 -5.03
N GLU A 567 -13.81 16.59 -3.74
CA GLU A 567 -14.06 15.55 -2.74
C GLU A 567 -15.55 15.25 -2.60
N GLY A 568 -15.85 14.01 -2.26
CA GLY A 568 -17.20 13.60 -1.91
C GLY A 568 -17.63 14.13 -0.54
N LYS A 569 -18.93 14.22 -0.36
CA LYS A 569 -19.52 14.48 0.97
C LYS A 569 -19.27 13.28 1.88
N GLN A 570 -19.25 13.50 3.19
CA GLN A 570 -19.32 12.41 4.15
C GLN A 570 -20.68 11.68 4.00
N VAL A 571 -20.63 10.41 3.63
CA VAL A 571 -21.84 9.59 3.40
C VAL A 571 -22.05 8.57 4.51
N ALA A 572 -21.00 8.22 5.22
CA ALA A 572 -21.06 7.33 6.38
C ALA A 572 -20.02 7.68 7.42
N SER A 573 -20.32 7.42 8.69
CA SER A 573 -19.36 7.52 9.79
C SER A 573 -19.65 6.49 10.89
N ARG A 574 -18.61 6.19 11.63
CA ARG A 574 -18.63 5.36 12.85
C ARG A 574 -18.08 6.21 13.98
N ARG A 575 -18.83 6.35 15.07
CA ARG A 575 -18.50 7.25 16.18
C ARG A 575 -18.03 6.46 17.39
N ILE A 576 -16.93 6.90 17.97
CA ILE A 576 -16.32 6.28 19.13
C ILE A 576 -15.69 7.31 20.05
N SER A 577 -15.89 7.17 21.36
CA SER A 577 -15.20 7.96 22.37
C SER A 577 -14.07 7.17 23.03
N MET A 578 -13.10 7.87 23.62
CA MET A 578 -12.07 7.23 24.44
C MET A 578 -12.66 6.53 25.66
N GLU A 579 -13.77 7.03 26.22
CA GLU A 579 -14.50 6.37 27.31
C GLU A 579 -14.97 4.98 26.89
N GLU A 580 -15.54 4.85 25.70
CA GLU A 580 -16.02 3.55 25.18
C GLU A 580 -14.86 2.60 24.86
N LEU A 581 -13.75 3.12 24.34
CA LEU A 581 -12.54 2.33 24.17
C LEU A 581 -12.04 1.80 25.51
N TYR A 582 -11.95 2.63 26.56
CA TYR A 582 -11.56 2.20 27.90
C TYR A 582 -12.61 1.33 28.61
N ALA A 583 -13.85 1.36 28.17
CA ALA A 583 -14.88 0.43 28.62
C ALA A 583 -14.85 -0.93 27.88
N GLY A 584 -14.16 -1.01 26.76
CA GLY A 584 -14.09 -2.22 25.93
C GLY A 584 -15.39 -2.54 25.18
N ASN A 585 -16.21 -1.52 24.92
CA ASN A 585 -17.49 -1.67 24.21
C ASN A 585 -17.72 -0.50 23.26
N VAL A 586 -17.58 -0.74 21.96
CA VAL A 586 -17.60 0.32 20.93
C VAL A 586 -18.93 0.46 20.18
N GLY A 587 -19.83 -0.50 20.29
CA GLY A 587 -21.19 -0.42 19.73
C GLY A 587 -21.31 -0.56 18.21
N PHE A 588 -20.23 -0.91 17.50
CA PHE A 588 -20.23 -1.28 16.08
C PHE A 588 -19.21 -2.39 15.79
N GLN A 589 -19.25 -2.94 14.59
CA GLN A 589 -18.36 -4.03 14.19
C GLN A 589 -17.39 -3.55 13.12
N GLU A 590 -16.12 -3.85 13.30
CA GLU A 590 -15.09 -3.74 12.29
C GLU A 590 -14.52 -5.12 12.00
N ARG A 591 -14.25 -5.39 10.74
CA ARG A 591 -13.64 -6.63 10.29
C ARG A 591 -12.45 -6.26 9.42
N PHE A 592 -11.35 -6.90 9.67
CA PHE A 592 -10.25 -6.88 8.73
C PHE A 592 -9.59 -8.25 8.71
N SER A 593 -9.03 -8.59 7.58
CA SER A 593 -8.26 -9.79 7.39
C SER A 593 -6.86 -9.43 6.90
N LEU A 594 -5.86 -10.03 7.52
CA LEU A 594 -4.49 -9.98 7.07
C LEU A 594 -4.25 -11.20 6.18
N LEU A 595 -4.00 -10.96 4.92
CA LEU A 595 -3.71 -11.98 3.93
C LEU A 595 -2.24 -11.84 3.52
N GLY A 596 -1.60 -12.94 3.16
CA GLY A 596 -0.27 -12.86 2.60
C GLY A 596 0.82 -12.29 3.49
N GLY A 597 0.90 -12.77 4.74
CA GLY A 597 1.92 -12.30 5.67
C GLY A 597 1.74 -10.84 6.09
N ALA A 598 0.51 -10.39 6.22
CA ALA A 598 0.10 -9.06 6.63
C ALA A 598 0.31 -7.93 5.58
N ASN A 599 0.78 -8.22 4.38
CA ASN A 599 0.93 -7.21 3.34
C ASN A 599 -0.36 -6.96 2.55
N ILE A 600 -1.19 -7.96 2.36
CA ILE A 600 -2.50 -7.83 1.72
C ILE A 600 -3.55 -7.76 2.81
N LYS A 601 -4.38 -6.74 2.77
CA LYS A 601 -5.36 -6.44 3.81
C LYS A 601 -6.71 -6.15 3.19
N ALA A 602 -7.77 -6.65 3.81
CA ALA A 602 -9.14 -6.32 3.44
C ALA A 602 -9.86 -5.79 4.69
N PHE A 603 -10.53 -4.67 4.51
CA PHE A 603 -11.28 -4.01 5.57
C PHE A 603 -12.75 -4.00 5.21
N ALA A 604 -13.61 -4.25 6.20
CA ALA A 604 -15.06 -4.13 6.11
C ALA A 604 -15.60 -3.93 7.53
N GLY A 605 -16.88 -3.66 7.67
CA GLY A 605 -17.47 -3.51 8.99
C GLY A 605 -18.98 -3.22 8.95
N SER A 606 -19.42 -2.38 9.85
CA SER A 606 -20.82 -1.93 9.91
C SER A 606 -21.22 -1.04 8.73
N VAL A 607 -20.27 -0.52 7.97
CA VAL A 607 -20.49 0.24 6.73
C VAL A 607 -20.09 -0.63 5.55
N PRO A 608 -20.91 -0.75 4.49
CA PRO A 608 -20.56 -1.51 3.30
C PRO A 608 -19.41 -0.86 2.53
N ASN A 609 -18.55 -1.67 1.90
CA ASN A 609 -17.37 -1.18 1.18
C ASN A 609 -17.75 -0.25 0.02
N GLU A 610 -18.90 -0.48 -0.63
CA GLU A 610 -19.43 0.34 -1.73
C GLU A 610 -19.63 1.81 -1.32
N ALA A 611 -19.81 2.09 -0.04
CA ALA A 611 -19.91 3.45 0.47
C ALA A 611 -18.64 4.28 0.16
N LEU A 612 -17.46 3.61 0.07
CA LEU A 612 -16.20 4.26 -0.30
C LEU A 612 -16.20 4.81 -1.74
N ALA A 613 -17.03 4.27 -2.63
CA ALA A 613 -17.19 4.81 -3.97
C ALA A 613 -18.27 5.92 -4.03
N ALA A 614 -19.18 5.97 -3.06
CA ALA A 614 -20.24 6.96 -2.99
C ALA A 614 -19.79 8.31 -2.41
N GLY A 615 -18.88 8.29 -1.44
CA GLY A 615 -18.41 9.48 -0.75
C GLY A 615 -17.52 9.11 0.43
N ARG A 616 -17.20 10.10 1.24
CA ARG A 616 -16.28 9.96 2.36
C ARG A 616 -16.88 9.09 3.47
N VAL A 617 -16.09 8.13 3.94
CA VAL A 617 -16.39 7.22 5.06
C VAL A 617 -15.37 7.44 6.15
N THR A 618 -15.79 7.73 7.38
CA THR A 618 -14.88 8.08 8.48
C THR A 618 -15.13 7.26 9.75
N ILE A 619 -14.11 7.24 10.60
CA ILE A 619 -14.22 6.99 12.03
C ILE A 619 -14.14 8.36 12.72
N ASP A 620 -15.18 8.75 13.42
CA ASP A 620 -15.23 10.01 14.15
C ASP A 620 -14.92 9.74 15.63
N VAL A 621 -13.74 10.17 16.08
CA VAL A 621 -13.37 10.11 17.49
C VAL A 621 -14.01 11.31 18.19
N VAL A 622 -14.97 11.03 19.05
CA VAL A 622 -15.79 12.03 19.74
C VAL A 622 -15.43 12.13 21.24
N ASP A 623 -15.70 13.28 21.84
CA ASP A 623 -15.35 13.51 23.26
C ASP A 623 -16.24 12.70 24.22
N GLN A 624 -17.52 12.53 23.86
CA GLN A 624 -18.52 11.80 24.65
C GLN A 624 -19.16 10.70 23.81
N PRO A 625 -19.62 9.61 24.43
CA PRO A 625 -20.35 8.54 23.75
C PRO A 625 -21.52 9.09 22.93
N ALA A 626 -21.62 8.71 21.68
CA ALA A 626 -22.71 9.11 20.80
C ALA A 626 -23.87 8.11 20.85
N ASP A 627 -25.13 8.59 20.77
CA ASP A 627 -26.30 7.72 20.71
C ASP A 627 -26.35 6.91 19.42
N VAL A 628 -26.01 7.57 18.29
CA VAL A 628 -25.93 6.91 16.98
C VAL A 628 -24.46 6.55 16.71
N LYS A 629 -24.13 5.27 16.77
CA LYS A 629 -22.78 4.74 16.54
C LYS A 629 -22.38 4.66 15.08
N VAL A 630 -23.34 4.32 14.22
CA VAL A 630 -23.13 4.21 12.78
C VAL A 630 -24.15 5.06 12.05
N GLU A 631 -23.68 6.04 11.29
CA GLU A 631 -24.50 6.86 10.41
C GLU A 631 -24.16 6.54 8.97
N MET A 632 -25.13 6.08 8.19
CA MET A 632 -24.94 5.76 6.76
C MET A 632 -26.20 6.02 5.91
N SER A 633 -27.14 6.80 6.42
CA SER A 633 -28.40 7.09 5.74
C SER A 633 -28.23 7.77 4.37
N GLN A 634 -27.07 8.41 4.16
CA GLN A 634 -26.76 9.11 2.91
C GLN A 634 -26.31 8.18 1.78
N VAL A 635 -25.80 6.97 2.10
CA VAL A 635 -25.22 6.03 1.11
C VAL A 635 -26.24 5.66 0.04
N ALA A 636 -27.50 5.37 0.46
CA ALA A 636 -28.57 4.96 -0.44
C ALA A 636 -28.93 6.00 -1.52
N ARG A 637 -28.59 7.28 -1.30
CA ARG A 637 -28.83 8.35 -2.29
C ARG A 637 -27.93 8.25 -3.50
N TYR A 638 -26.77 7.62 -3.34
CA TYR A 638 -25.70 7.57 -4.33
C TYR A 638 -25.48 6.17 -4.91
N TRP A 639 -26.16 5.15 -4.35
CA TRP A 639 -25.96 3.76 -4.69
C TRP A 639 -27.26 3.09 -5.16
N ASP A 640 -27.37 2.89 -6.48
CA ASP A 640 -28.42 2.07 -7.11
C ASP A 640 -27.94 0.60 -7.09
N GLN A 641 -28.39 -0.13 -6.09
CA GLN A 641 -27.98 -1.53 -5.87
C GLN A 641 -28.51 -2.47 -6.96
N GLU A 642 -29.69 -2.19 -7.50
CA GLU A 642 -30.35 -3.01 -8.53
C GLU A 642 -29.57 -2.90 -9.85
N LYS A 643 -29.22 -1.69 -10.27
CA LYS A 643 -28.46 -1.45 -11.48
C LYS A 643 -26.96 -1.62 -11.29
N LYS A 644 -26.51 -1.80 -10.06
CA LYS A 644 -25.07 -1.86 -9.70
C LYS A 644 -24.30 -0.61 -10.15
N VAL A 645 -24.86 0.56 -9.88
CA VAL A 645 -24.26 1.85 -10.23
C VAL A 645 -24.13 2.72 -8.97
N ILE A 646 -22.94 3.27 -8.77
CA ILE A 646 -22.66 4.26 -7.75
C ILE A 646 -22.35 5.59 -8.42
N ARG A 647 -23.09 6.64 -8.06
CA ARG A 647 -22.83 8.02 -8.46
C ARG A 647 -22.25 8.75 -7.28
N ALA A 648 -20.94 9.04 -7.30
CA ALA A 648 -20.29 9.68 -6.18
C ALA A 648 -20.94 11.02 -5.82
N SER A 649 -20.92 11.35 -4.54
CA SER A 649 -21.59 12.53 -3.99
C SER A 649 -21.00 13.87 -4.43
N ASN A 650 -19.82 13.86 -5.09
CA ASN A 650 -19.25 15.02 -5.78
C ASN A 650 -19.88 15.29 -7.16
N GLY A 651 -20.71 14.36 -7.68
CA GLY A 651 -21.35 14.47 -8.99
C GLY A 651 -20.45 14.27 -10.20
N GLN A 652 -19.18 13.97 -10.00
CA GLN A 652 -18.15 13.92 -11.07
C GLN A 652 -17.68 12.50 -11.40
N VAL A 653 -17.92 11.53 -10.49
CA VAL A 653 -17.49 10.15 -10.67
C VAL A 653 -18.70 9.23 -10.67
N VAL A 654 -18.79 8.38 -11.69
CA VAL A 654 -19.81 7.32 -11.77
C VAL A 654 -19.09 5.99 -11.91
N TRP A 655 -19.42 5.05 -11.06
CA TRP A 655 -18.90 3.69 -11.06
C TRP A 655 -20.01 2.70 -11.40
N ASP A 656 -20.01 2.18 -12.61
CA ASP A 656 -20.86 1.08 -13.03
C ASP A 656 -20.10 -0.23 -12.81
N TYR A 657 -20.58 -1.07 -11.92
CA TYR A 657 -19.96 -2.36 -11.62
C TYR A 657 -20.85 -3.55 -12.01
N ALA A 658 -21.80 -3.32 -12.90
CA ALA A 658 -22.48 -4.40 -13.60
C ALA A 658 -21.49 -5.11 -14.52
N GLY A 659 -21.32 -6.40 -14.35
CA GLY A 659 -20.27 -7.15 -15.05
C GLY A 659 -18.88 -6.88 -14.48
N ARG A 660 -17.90 -6.57 -15.32
CA ARG A 660 -16.50 -6.36 -14.92
C ARG A 660 -16.18 -4.93 -14.43
N GLY A 661 -17.08 -4.01 -14.64
CA GLY A 661 -17.06 -2.65 -14.12
C GLY A 661 -16.20 -1.64 -14.89
N PHE A 662 -16.64 -0.38 -14.81
CA PHE A 662 -15.90 0.77 -15.32
C PHE A 662 -16.23 2.03 -14.50
N ILE A 663 -15.37 3.04 -14.59
CA ILE A 663 -15.56 4.34 -13.94
C ILE A 663 -15.55 5.41 -15.02
N THR A 664 -16.46 6.39 -14.94
CA THR A 664 -16.36 7.64 -15.68
C THR A 664 -16.04 8.78 -14.72
N VAL A 665 -15.19 9.70 -15.18
CA VAL A 665 -14.83 10.94 -14.48
C VAL A 665 -15.12 12.10 -15.42
N ASP A 666 -15.83 13.10 -14.91
CA ASP A 666 -16.24 14.28 -15.68
C ASP A 666 -15.99 15.55 -14.85
N THR A 667 -14.96 16.30 -15.22
CA THR A 667 -14.55 17.52 -14.54
C THR A 667 -14.24 18.63 -15.55
N PRO A 668 -14.26 19.90 -15.14
CA PRO A 668 -13.92 20.99 -16.07
C PRO A 668 -12.50 20.93 -16.66
N VAL A 669 -11.55 20.24 -16.02
CA VAL A 669 -10.15 20.16 -16.45
C VAL A 669 -9.87 18.90 -17.25
N GLY A 670 -10.69 17.86 -17.08
CA GLY A 670 -10.47 16.61 -17.77
C GLY A 670 -11.58 15.60 -17.55
N ALA A 671 -11.65 14.68 -18.48
CA ALA A 671 -12.59 13.58 -18.51
C ALA A 671 -11.85 12.24 -18.65
N ALA A 672 -12.42 11.16 -18.12
CA ALA A 672 -11.86 9.83 -18.27
C ALA A 672 -12.94 8.75 -18.30
N VAL A 673 -12.62 7.66 -19.00
CA VAL A 673 -13.34 6.38 -18.92
C VAL A 673 -12.33 5.29 -18.63
N ILE A 674 -12.52 4.58 -17.53
CA ILE A 674 -11.54 3.65 -16.94
C ILE A 674 -12.16 2.26 -16.84
N GLY A 675 -11.58 1.26 -17.49
CA GLY A 675 -11.95 -0.13 -17.25
C GLY A 675 -12.72 -0.80 -18.40
N PHE A 676 -13.75 -1.60 -18.06
CA PHE A 676 -14.48 -2.46 -18.98
C PHE A 676 -15.71 -1.78 -19.60
N GLY A 677 -15.53 -0.56 -20.08
CA GLY A 677 -16.57 0.24 -20.74
C GLY A 677 -16.64 0.11 -22.26
N GLY A 678 -15.87 -0.80 -22.87
CA GLY A 678 -15.76 -0.96 -24.31
C GLY A 678 -17.07 -1.27 -25.01
N GLY A 679 -17.15 -0.85 -26.29
CA GLY A 679 -18.32 -1.02 -27.13
C GLY A 679 -19.50 -0.07 -26.81
N ARG A 680 -19.38 0.75 -25.77
CA ARG A 680 -20.39 1.74 -25.34
C ARG A 680 -19.97 3.15 -25.66
N GLU A 681 -20.96 4.03 -25.82
CA GLU A 681 -20.74 5.46 -25.89
C GLU A 681 -20.89 6.07 -24.48
N HIS A 682 -19.89 6.82 -24.05
CA HIS A 682 -19.86 7.51 -22.77
C HIS A 682 -20.00 9.02 -23.03
N ALA A 683 -21.20 9.55 -22.80
CA ALA A 683 -21.48 10.97 -22.93
C ALA A 683 -21.04 11.69 -21.64
N LEU A 684 -20.10 12.62 -21.76
CA LEU A 684 -19.56 13.48 -20.72
C LEU A 684 -19.86 14.94 -21.07
N SER A 685 -19.63 15.89 -20.17
CA SER A 685 -20.05 17.29 -20.35
C SER A 685 -19.46 17.94 -21.60
N ASP A 686 -18.17 17.73 -21.86
CA ASP A 686 -17.44 18.39 -22.95
C ASP A 686 -17.11 17.45 -24.12
N MET A 687 -17.46 16.17 -24.05
CA MET A 687 -17.13 15.19 -25.06
C MET A 687 -17.91 13.89 -24.94
N THR A 688 -17.86 13.12 -26.01
CA THR A 688 -18.25 11.72 -26.02
C THR A 688 -17.03 10.85 -26.25
N ILE A 689 -16.87 9.79 -25.50
CA ILE A 689 -15.79 8.81 -25.62
C ILE A 689 -16.40 7.43 -25.89
N ARG A 690 -15.90 6.74 -26.92
CA ARG A 690 -16.18 5.34 -27.16
C ARG A 690 -14.87 4.63 -27.48
N TYR A 691 -14.66 3.42 -27.00
CA TYR A 691 -13.55 2.57 -27.40
C TYR A 691 -14.00 1.13 -27.66
N ASP A 692 -13.26 0.43 -28.52
CA ASP A 692 -13.63 -0.90 -28.99
C ASP A 692 -13.03 -2.02 -28.11
N ASN A 693 -11.91 -1.76 -27.42
CA ASN A 693 -11.25 -2.72 -26.56
C ASN A 693 -12.15 -3.15 -25.39
N PRO A 694 -12.16 -4.41 -24.96
CA PRO A 694 -12.90 -4.81 -23.76
C PRO A 694 -12.51 -4.02 -22.50
N PHE A 695 -11.21 -3.77 -22.32
CA PHE A 695 -10.64 -2.96 -21.26
C PHE A 695 -9.76 -1.85 -21.86
N ALA A 696 -9.99 -0.62 -21.46
CA ALA A 696 -9.07 0.48 -21.67
C ALA A 696 -9.27 1.60 -20.65
N ASN A 697 -8.22 2.37 -20.42
CA ASN A 697 -8.26 3.63 -19.69
C ASN A 697 -8.03 4.76 -20.69
N VAL A 698 -9.02 5.62 -20.85
CA VAL A 698 -8.97 6.77 -21.78
C VAL A 698 -9.09 8.05 -20.97
N TYR A 699 -8.09 8.89 -21.04
CA TYR A 699 -8.05 10.20 -20.39
C TYR A 699 -7.98 11.30 -21.44
N VAL A 700 -8.70 12.38 -21.22
CA VAL A 700 -8.59 13.64 -21.98
C VAL A 700 -8.49 14.76 -20.95
N VAL A 701 -7.36 15.45 -20.89
CA VAL A 701 -7.13 16.49 -19.87
C VAL A 701 -6.49 17.74 -20.48
N ALA A 702 -6.75 18.91 -19.89
CA ALA A 702 -6.07 20.14 -20.24
C ALA A 702 -4.56 20.02 -19.98
N ALA A 703 -3.74 20.44 -20.91
CA ALA A 703 -2.28 20.29 -20.81
C ALA A 703 -1.67 21.21 -19.76
N LYS A 704 -2.16 22.44 -19.64
CA LYS A 704 -1.58 23.51 -18.80
C LYS A 704 -2.41 23.79 -17.55
N PRO A 705 -1.76 24.21 -16.44
CA PRO A 705 -2.47 24.73 -15.27
C PRO A 705 -3.43 25.86 -15.63
N GLU A 706 -4.46 26.06 -14.80
CA GLU A 706 -5.47 27.12 -14.92
C GLU A 706 -6.33 27.08 -16.19
N GLN A 707 -6.14 26.08 -17.06
CA GLN A 707 -6.99 25.83 -18.22
C GLN A 707 -8.04 24.76 -17.93
N THR A 708 -9.16 24.86 -18.65
CA THR A 708 -10.25 23.90 -18.62
C THR A 708 -10.44 23.28 -20.01
N LEU A 709 -11.22 22.22 -20.15
CA LEU A 709 -11.56 21.61 -21.43
C LEU A 709 -12.15 22.64 -22.42
N ALA A 710 -12.93 23.61 -21.91
CA ALA A 710 -13.57 24.64 -22.72
C ALA A 710 -12.60 25.70 -23.27
N ASN A 711 -11.55 26.07 -22.54
CA ASN A 711 -10.62 27.14 -22.88
C ASN A 711 -9.17 26.72 -23.12
N ALA A 712 -8.87 25.45 -23.00
CA ALA A 712 -7.52 24.93 -23.21
C ALA A 712 -6.98 25.26 -24.61
N GLU A 713 -5.72 25.61 -24.69
CA GLU A 713 -4.98 25.69 -25.96
C GLU A 713 -4.62 24.30 -26.49
N GLN A 714 -4.44 23.38 -25.56
CA GLN A 714 -4.06 22.00 -25.83
C GLN A 714 -4.73 21.04 -24.86
N LEU A 715 -5.22 19.92 -25.38
CA LEU A 715 -5.61 18.76 -24.58
C LEU A 715 -4.65 17.62 -24.87
N ILE A 716 -4.26 16.91 -23.82
CA ILE A 716 -3.49 15.67 -23.95
C ILE A 716 -4.40 14.48 -23.71
N ILE A 717 -4.17 13.42 -24.47
CA ILE A 717 -4.95 12.19 -24.42
C ILE A 717 -4.02 11.02 -24.16
N LEU A 718 -4.43 10.17 -23.22
CA LEU A 718 -3.83 8.85 -23.00
C LEU A 718 -4.88 7.79 -23.32
N THR A 719 -4.47 6.79 -24.08
CA THR A 719 -5.25 5.56 -24.30
C THR A 719 -4.40 4.37 -23.86
N MET A 720 -4.79 3.71 -22.79
CA MET A 720 -4.01 2.60 -22.22
C MET A 720 -4.86 1.36 -22.03
N ALA A 721 -4.39 0.23 -22.51
CA ALA A 721 -4.94 -1.08 -22.23
C ALA A 721 -3.88 -1.95 -21.51
N ARG A 722 -3.66 -3.18 -21.96
CA ARG A 722 -2.66 -4.08 -21.39
C ARG A 722 -1.25 -3.75 -21.87
N THR A 723 -0.27 -4.06 -21.02
CA THR A 723 1.15 -3.99 -21.36
C THR A 723 1.82 -5.34 -21.10
N ALA A 724 2.75 -5.72 -21.94
CA ALA A 724 3.50 -6.97 -21.81
C ALA A 724 4.94 -6.78 -22.26
N ASN A 725 5.79 -7.75 -22.01
CA ASN A 725 7.06 -7.86 -22.72
C ASN A 725 6.92 -8.87 -23.87
N LYS A 726 7.72 -8.73 -24.89
CA LYS A 726 7.82 -9.77 -25.92
C LYS A 726 8.08 -11.12 -25.26
N GLY A 727 7.24 -12.11 -25.59
CA GLY A 727 7.31 -13.46 -25.06
C GLY A 727 6.49 -13.69 -23.77
N ASP A 728 5.89 -12.66 -23.17
CA ASP A 728 4.91 -12.89 -22.11
C ASP A 728 3.63 -13.52 -22.69
N VAL A 729 2.85 -14.18 -21.83
CA VAL A 729 1.59 -14.83 -22.20
C VAL A 729 0.49 -14.36 -21.26
N TYR A 730 -0.65 -13.98 -21.81
CA TYR A 730 -1.87 -13.80 -21.03
C TYR A 730 -2.65 -15.13 -20.99
N GLU A 731 -3.05 -15.55 -19.82
CA GLU A 731 -3.87 -16.72 -19.60
C GLU A 731 -5.20 -16.30 -18.98
N GLU A 732 -6.30 -16.82 -19.50
CA GLU A 732 -7.63 -16.64 -18.93
C GLU A 732 -8.15 -18.00 -18.50
N THR A 733 -8.59 -18.11 -17.25
CA THR A 733 -9.27 -19.27 -16.73
C THR A 733 -10.72 -18.94 -16.41
N ARG A 734 -11.57 -19.93 -16.18
CA ARG A 734 -12.96 -19.73 -15.81
C ARG A 734 -13.12 -19.00 -14.47
N SER A 735 -12.22 -19.28 -13.53
CA SER A 735 -12.24 -18.70 -12.17
C SER A 735 -11.35 -17.47 -12.06
N THR A 736 -10.34 -17.34 -12.92
CA THR A 736 -9.38 -16.24 -12.86
C THR A 736 -9.30 -15.57 -14.23
N PRO A 737 -10.14 -14.55 -14.47
CA PRO A 737 -10.11 -13.86 -15.75
C PRO A 737 -8.78 -13.12 -15.90
N LEU A 738 -8.08 -13.44 -16.95
CA LEU A 738 -6.88 -12.80 -17.45
C LEU A 738 -5.71 -12.71 -16.45
N VAL A 739 -4.96 -13.79 -16.34
CA VAL A 739 -3.66 -13.83 -15.64
C VAL A 739 -2.54 -13.67 -16.66
N LYS A 740 -1.64 -12.74 -16.41
CA LYS A 740 -0.40 -12.61 -17.18
C LYS A 740 0.66 -13.54 -16.62
N ARG A 741 1.16 -14.45 -17.44
CA ARG A 741 2.31 -15.27 -17.10
C ARG A 741 3.57 -14.65 -17.68
N VAL A 742 4.44 -14.17 -16.82
CA VAL A 742 5.76 -13.64 -17.20
C VAL A 742 6.71 -14.80 -17.46
N VAL A 743 7.41 -14.76 -18.60
CA VAL A 743 8.52 -15.68 -18.85
C VAL A 743 9.62 -15.41 -17.83
N GLU A 744 10.11 -16.47 -17.18
CA GLU A 744 11.16 -16.38 -16.16
C GLU A 744 12.35 -15.54 -16.64
N ARG A 745 12.66 -14.47 -15.92
CA ARG A 745 13.80 -13.63 -16.18
C ARG A 745 14.83 -13.81 -15.07
N LYS A 746 16.09 -13.95 -15.44
CA LYS A 746 17.19 -13.98 -14.47
C LYS A 746 17.23 -12.63 -13.75
N ALA A 747 17.32 -12.66 -12.42
CA ALA A 747 17.56 -11.45 -11.63
C ALA A 747 18.88 -10.80 -12.06
N ARG A 748 18.79 -9.56 -12.56
CA ARG A 748 19.95 -8.75 -12.99
C ARG A 748 19.97 -7.44 -12.19
N GLY A 749 21.12 -6.82 -12.07
CA GLY A 749 21.24 -5.50 -11.43
C GLY A 749 20.44 -4.41 -12.18
N ALA A 750 19.99 -3.37 -11.46
CA ALA A 750 19.17 -2.31 -12.01
C ALA A 750 19.79 -1.59 -13.23
N GLU A 751 21.08 -1.29 -13.18
CA GLU A 751 21.81 -0.65 -14.30
C GLU A 751 21.91 -1.55 -15.52
N GLN A 752 22.19 -2.85 -15.33
CA GLN A 752 22.26 -3.80 -16.43
C GLN A 752 20.90 -4.00 -17.09
N GLN A 753 19.80 -3.98 -16.32
CA GLN A 753 18.43 -4.01 -16.88
C GLN A 753 18.13 -2.75 -17.69
N ARG A 754 18.60 -1.60 -17.21
CA ARG A 754 18.44 -0.30 -17.89
C ARG A 754 19.17 -0.32 -19.25
N GLU A 755 20.43 -0.67 -19.28
CA GLU A 755 21.24 -0.73 -20.53
C GLU A 755 20.66 -1.72 -21.53
N GLU A 756 20.26 -2.90 -21.07
CA GLU A 756 19.63 -3.91 -21.90
C GLU A 756 18.30 -3.41 -22.49
N TYR A 757 17.47 -2.75 -21.69
CA TYR A 757 16.20 -2.21 -22.18
C TYR A 757 16.39 -1.09 -23.21
N LEU A 758 17.31 -0.17 -22.96
CA LEU A 758 17.59 0.93 -23.90
C LEU A 758 18.17 0.43 -25.23
N SER A 759 18.99 -0.61 -25.19
CA SER A 759 19.62 -1.21 -26.39
C SER A 759 18.67 -2.17 -27.13
N ASN A 760 17.74 -2.81 -26.42
CA ASN A 760 16.80 -3.79 -26.99
C ASN A 760 15.45 -3.74 -26.28
N PRO A 761 14.59 -2.77 -26.58
CA PRO A 761 13.30 -2.63 -25.94
C PRO A 761 12.39 -3.83 -26.20
N THR A 762 11.77 -4.33 -25.13
CA THR A 762 10.91 -5.51 -25.17
C THR A 762 9.46 -5.20 -24.78
N LEU A 763 9.17 -3.99 -24.32
CA LEU A 763 7.84 -3.59 -23.87
C LEU A 763 6.90 -3.45 -25.07
N ILE A 764 5.80 -4.16 -25.06
CA ILE A 764 4.72 -4.07 -26.05
C ILE A 764 3.44 -3.60 -25.37
N VAL A 765 2.65 -2.83 -26.10
CA VAL A 765 1.40 -2.22 -25.62
C VAL A 765 0.25 -2.66 -26.51
N GLU A 766 -0.84 -3.10 -25.90
CA GLU A 766 -2.09 -3.38 -26.58
C GLU A 766 -2.64 -2.09 -27.19
N PRO A 767 -2.83 -2.02 -28.52
CA PRO A 767 -3.36 -0.83 -29.17
C PRO A 767 -4.81 -0.59 -28.75
N VAL A 768 -5.12 0.64 -28.39
CA VAL A 768 -6.49 1.06 -28.13
C VAL A 768 -7.05 1.76 -29.36
N LYS A 769 -8.28 1.35 -29.74
CA LYS A 769 -9.05 2.06 -30.73
C LYS A 769 -10.20 2.80 -30.07
N ALA A 770 -10.12 4.13 -30.08
CA ALA A 770 -11.11 4.97 -29.42
C ALA A 770 -11.58 6.09 -30.35
N THR A 771 -12.86 6.41 -30.30
CA THR A 771 -13.47 7.53 -31.01
C THR A 771 -13.90 8.59 -30.02
N ILE A 772 -13.45 9.83 -30.24
CA ILE A 772 -13.78 10.97 -29.39
C ILE A 772 -14.48 12.02 -30.23
N THR A 773 -15.59 12.56 -29.71
CA THR A 773 -16.29 13.72 -30.29
C THR A 773 -16.22 14.86 -29.27
N LEU A 774 -15.58 15.97 -29.60
CA LEU A 774 -15.49 17.14 -28.73
C LEU A 774 -16.68 18.07 -28.87
N ALA A 775 -17.18 18.58 -27.78
CA ALA A 775 -18.22 19.63 -27.76
C ALA A 775 -17.63 20.99 -28.19
N GLY A 776 -18.50 21.99 -28.36
CA GLY A 776 -18.11 23.37 -28.75
C GLY A 776 -17.91 23.60 -30.23
N THR A 777 -17.30 24.74 -30.61
CA THR A 777 -17.20 25.20 -32.02
C THR A 777 -15.76 25.57 -32.43
N ARG A 778 -14.81 25.64 -31.49
CA ARG A 778 -13.42 26.01 -31.82
C ARG A 778 -12.81 24.98 -32.75
N PRO A 779 -12.14 25.41 -33.84
CA PRO A 779 -11.42 24.49 -34.71
C PRO A 779 -10.22 23.90 -33.98
N PHE A 780 -9.84 22.69 -34.34
CA PHE A 780 -8.70 22.01 -33.73
C PHE A 780 -8.10 20.99 -34.69
N ARG A 781 -6.88 20.61 -34.44
CA ARG A 781 -6.19 19.47 -35.03
C ARG A 781 -5.80 18.46 -33.99
N VAL A 782 -5.62 17.22 -34.40
CA VAL A 782 -5.20 16.12 -33.52
C VAL A 782 -3.93 15.51 -34.07
N CYS A 783 -2.92 15.34 -33.20
CA CYS A 783 -1.63 14.77 -33.60
C CYS A 783 -1.31 13.56 -32.68
N ALA A 784 -0.70 12.53 -33.26
CA ALA A 784 -0.06 11.47 -32.51
C ALA A 784 1.25 11.98 -31.93
N LEU A 785 1.54 11.61 -30.67
CA LEU A 785 2.80 11.88 -29.99
C LEU A 785 3.69 10.62 -30.04
N ASP A 786 4.98 10.78 -29.83
CA ASP A 786 5.90 9.67 -29.68
C ASP A 786 5.78 8.98 -28.30
N HIS A 787 6.63 8.00 -28.05
CA HIS A 787 6.59 7.23 -26.81
C HIS A 787 7.11 7.98 -25.58
N ASP A 788 7.81 9.09 -25.76
CA ASP A 788 8.16 10.03 -24.71
C ASP A 788 7.09 11.11 -24.48
N GLY A 789 5.99 11.05 -25.26
CA GLY A 789 4.91 12.01 -25.21
C GLY A 789 5.29 13.36 -25.82
N CYS A 790 6.28 13.37 -26.71
CA CYS A 790 6.75 14.54 -27.45
C CYS A 790 6.13 14.57 -28.86
N LYS A 791 6.11 15.74 -29.47
CA LYS A 791 5.75 15.85 -30.89
C LYS A 791 6.90 15.28 -31.71
N PRO A 792 6.64 14.30 -32.61
CA PRO A 792 7.66 13.82 -33.54
C PRO A 792 8.10 14.93 -34.50
N ALA A 793 9.33 14.87 -35.01
CA ALA A 793 9.88 15.85 -35.93
C ALA A 793 9.00 16.05 -37.19
N THR A 794 8.35 14.98 -37.64
CA THR A 794 7.30 15.02 -38.65
C THR A 794 5.97 14.70 -37.98
N PRO A 795 5.10 15.71 -37.76
CA PRO A 795 3.81 15.48 -37.10
C PRO A 795 2.91 14.54 -37.89
N VAL A 796 2.31 13.59 -37.20
CA VAL A 796 1.31 12.68 -37.74
C VAL A 796 -0.06 13.18 -37.31
N GLU A 797 -0.75 13.86 -38.22
CA GLU A 797 -2.09 14.38 -37.99
C GLU A 797 -3.17 13.32 -38.21
N LEU A 798 -4.18 13.30 -37.34
CA LEU A 798 -5.33 12.44 -37.44
C LEU A 798 -6.45 13.16 -38.21
N PRO A 799 -7.23 12.47 -39.09
CA PRO A 799 -8.41 13.03 -39.71
C PRO A 799 -9.47 13.44 -38.67
N VAL A 800 -10.01 14.64 -38.83
CA VAL A 800 -11.09 15.17 -37.99
C VAL A 800 -12.30 15.45 -38.89
N GLY A 801 -13.46 14.89 -38.56
CA GLY A 801 -14.72 15.13 -39.27
C GLY A 801 -15.87 15.34 -38.29
N ASN A 802 -16.65 16.39 -38.45
CA ASN A 802 -17.75 16.72 -37.50
C ASN A 802 -17.33 16.74 -36.04
N ARG A 803 -16.15 17.29 -35.75
CA ARG A 803 -15.52 17.34 -34.43
C ARG A 803 -15.18 15.96 -33.79
N GLN A 804 -15.24 14.92 -34.62
CA GLN A 804 -14.95 13.55 -34.24
C GLN A 804 -13.62 13.13 -34.87
N PHE A 805 -12.84 12.37 -34.10
CA PHE A 805 -11.61 11.75 -34.54
C PHE A 805 -11.44 10.36 -33.90
N THR A 806 -10.68 9.50 -34.57
CA THR A 806 -10.40 8.16 -34.10
C THR A 806 -8.92 8.02 -33.73
N LEU A 807 -8.67 7.66 -32.49
CA LEU A 807 -7.38 7.24 -31.97
C LEU A 807 -7.22 5.76 -32.32
N ASP A 808 -6.24 5.41 -33.11
CA ASP A 808 -5.97 4.03 -33.54
C ASP A 808 -4.53 3.67 -33.17
N GLY A 809 -4.37 3.05 -32.01
CA GLY A 809 -3.06 2.67 -31.49
C GLY A 809 -2.30 1.72 -32.41
N ALA A 810 -2.99 0.84 -33.15
CA ALA A 810 -2.35 -0.07 -34.10
C ALA A 810 -1.80 0.68 -35.32
N LYS A 811 -2.54 1.68 -35.83
CA LYS A 811 -2.13 2.50 -36.95
C LYS A 811 -1.02 3.48 -36.58
N TYR A 812 -1.18 4.20 -35.47
CA TYR A 812 -0.27 5.29 -35.13
C TYR A 812 0.87 4.84 -34.18
N GLN A 813 0.88 3.59 -33.74
CA GLN A 813 1.89 2.98 -32.91
C GLN A 813 2.19 3.83 -31.65
N THR A 814 1.15 4.38 -31.01
CA THR A 814 1.26 5.22 -29.82
C THR A 814 0.03 5.10 -28.92
N MET A 815 0.19 5.53 -27.70
CA MET A 815 -0.87 5.69 -26.69
C MET A 815 -1.12 7.16 -26.34
N TYR A 816 -0.29 8.08 -26.82
CA TYR A 816 -0.35 9.50 -26.50
C TYR A 816 -0.79 10.33 -27.70
N TYR A 817 -1.71 11.24 -27.48
CA TYR A 817 -2.19 12.15 -28.52
C TYR A 817 -2.35 13.57 -27.96
N LEU A 818 -2.31 14.54 -28.88
CA LEU A 818 -2.43 15.96 -28.59
C LEU A 818 -3.53 16.57 -29.46
N VAL A 819 -4.45 17.29 -28.83
CA VAL A 819 -5.40 18.18 -29.51
C VAL A 819 -4.86 19.59 -29.37
N GLU A 820 -4.82 20.35 -30.50
CA GLU A 820 -4.42 21.75 -30.51
C GLU A 820 -5.55 22.58 -31.08
N PHE A 821 -5.99 23.59 -30.32
CA PHE A 821 -7.06 24.52 -30.74
C PHE A 821 -6.55 25.77 -31.43
#